data_58e6deec5121537592ae17ef350dd8e8
#
_entry.id   58e6deec5121537592ae17ef350dd8e8
#
_cell.length_a   1.000
_cell.length_b   1.000
_cell.length_c   1.000
_cell.angle_alpha   90.00
_cell.angle_beta   90.00
_cell.angle_gamma   90.00
#
_symmetry.space_group_name_H-M   'P 1'
#
loop_
_entity.id
_entity.type
_entity.pdbx_description
1 polymer ?
#
loop_
_entity_poly.entity_id
_entity_poly.type
_entity_poly.pdbx_seq_one_letter_code
_entity_poly.pdbx_strand_id
1 'polypeptide(L)'
;MTMKLQFAHQDYQKKAVDAVVKVFDGQPLAKGDFALAVQQGSVAYAGDGSIGNALKLSDEQLLANVQAVQKDNGLEPSATLAESRSDNGKEVFCPLNFTIEMETGTGKTYSFIKTMYELNKVYGFKKFVVVVPSVAIREGTMKNLQITRSHFAADYANVPCVPILYDSTKLTDLRHFAQSDALSVLVINIDSFTKDNNKINQKGEKAFAPIEYIRAVNPIVIVDEPQNFETDVRRRALFDLNPLCTLRYSATHKNPYNLLYSLNPVQAYDLGLVKQIEVDGVLADEDHNQAFVELVGIEARPASVKVKVIIDVNGKTGPKRSELTLKLGDDLYAKSKQRDVYEDGYILNEIRADDGEIEFSGGRVIRIHQAHGGLADDVMRFQIERTVAAHFSKLKNVQPIGVKVLSLFFIDKVANYRAYDEDGNATLGKFGVWFEEAFNKYASMPKYRGLIAHSASEVHNGYFSGDKKGKGVKAKTVWVDTSGTVAKDDSTYQLIMKDKERLLSADVPLQFIFSHSALREGWDNPNVFQICTLNETKSAMKKRQEIGRGLRLCVNKDGERVQDKRVNVLTVIPNESYEAFAKALQQEIEDETGVSFSGRVKNARAKARIKRKALSAEEEALFQAIWKKINYQTSYSVTLDTPALIAECVKALGDLKQYPKVRPPKIRADKAKIIMRSEGVEGLHIGTGDTDAKVYGTTVPDVYAYIQNRVHLSRSSIFAILDGSGRLGELLVNPQAFLDTAIAAMTTCLQALMVKGIKYKTINGRQYEMSLFDEELETYLSSVYPPANDDLTTPVDKTLLQAQPVDEQKAPVGDAFTCVLSESDTDSQFAHDCTVDERVKFFFKLPGRFKVATPLGSYNPDWAVVLENDERVYFVAETKSTTVRANRRPAENLKIDCAREHFALANDLQFKDVTSLNELMG
;
A
#
# COMPACT_ATOMS: atom_id res chain seq x y z
N MET A 1 12.20 27.33 -3.34
CA MET A 1 10.78 27.09 -3.00
C MET A 1 10.69 25.73 -2.33
N THR A 2 10.06 25.64 -1.17
CA THR A 2 9.84 24.33 -0.51
C THR A 2 8.93 23.51 -1.40
N MET A 3 9.37 22.30 -1.78
CA MET A 3 8.57 21.33 -2.51
C MET A 3 7.27 21.04 -1.74
N LYS A 4 6.14 20.98 -2.44
CA LYS A 4 4.85 20.57 -1.88
C LYS A 4 4.35 19.35 -2.60
N LEU A 5 3.95 18.31 -1.85
CA LEU A 5 3.33 17.11 -2.40
C LEU A 5 2.00 17.49 -3.07
N GLN A 6 1.81 17.02 -4.30
CA GLN A 6 0.57 17.20 -5.05
C GLN A 6 -0.33 15.99 -4.85
N PHE A 7 -1.60 16.26 -4.50
CA PHE A 7 -2.59 15.21 -4.28
C PHE A 7 -3.53 15.16 -5.48
N ALA A 8 -3.65 13.98 -6.07
CA ALA A 8 -4.59 13.71 -7.15
C ALA A 8 -5.66 12.73 -6.67
N HIS A 9 -6.88 12.88 -7.16
CA HIS A 9 -7.96 11.94 -6.88
C HIS A 9 -7.65 10.59 -7.53
N GLN A 10 -7.77 9.53 -6.74
CA GLN A 10 -7.55 8.15 -7.17
C GLN A 10 -8.83 7.34 -6.99
N ASP A 11 -9.24 6.62 -8.03
CA ASP A 11 -10.50 5.86 -8.03
C ASP A 11 -10.55 4.80 -6.93
N TYR A 12 -9.45 4.10 -6.68
CA TYR A 12 -9.38 3.08 -5.64
C TYR A 12 -9.53 3.68 -4.23
N GLN A 13 -8.97 4.88 -3.98
CA GLN A 13 -9.15 5.60 -2.72
C GLN A 13 -10.59 6.09 -2.57
N LYS A 14 -11.18 6.59 -3.67
CA LYS A 14 -12.58 6.98 -3.69
C LYS A 14 -13.48 5.79 -3.36
N LYS A 15 -13.25 4.61 -3.95
CA LYS A 15 -14.01 3.40 -3.63
C LYS A 15 -13.91 3.00 -2.16
N ALA A 16 -12.70 3.07 -1.58
CA ALA A 16 -12.51 2.79 -0.15
C ALA A 16 -13.29 3.76 0.74
N VAL A 17 -13.31 5.05 0.40
CA VAL A 17 -14.07 6.08 1.11
C VAL A 17 -15.58 5.87 0.92
N ASP A 18 -16.04 5.66 -0.32
CA ASP A 18 -17.43 5.44 -0.65
C ASP A 18 -17.98 4.18 0.06
N ALA A 19 -17.15 3.13 0.22
CA ALA A 19 -17.52 1.93 0.95
C ALA A 19 -17.88 2.23 2.40
N VAL A 20 -17.13 3.09 3.08
CA VAL A 20 -17.44 3.50 4.46
C VAL A 20 -18.66 4.42 4.51
N VAL A 21 -18.75 5.39 3.60
CA VAL A 21 -19.86 6.34 3.57
C VAL A 21 -21.20 5.61 3.36
N LYS A 22 -21.25 4.66 2.44
CA LYS A 22 -22.46 3.87 2.14
C LYS A 22 -22.94 3.00 3.30
N VAL A 23 -22.11 2.66 4.29
CA VAL A 23 -22.55 1.95 5.49
C VAL A 23 -23.63 2.74 6.22
N PHE A 24 -23.56 4.06 6.16
CA PHE A 24 -24.49 4.97 6.82
C PHE A 24 -25.64 5.47 5.91
N ASP A 25 -25.88 4.81 4.78
CA ASP A 25 -26.97 5.18 3.89
C ASP A 25 -28.32 5.13 4.64
N GLY A 26 -29.10 6.20 4.50
CA GLY A 26 -30.32 6.40 5.28
C GLY A 26 -30.12 7.19 6.58
N GLN A 27 -28.88 7.46 6.99
CA GLN A 27 -28.59 8.36 8.12
C GLN A 27 -28.94 9.79 7.73
N PRO A 28 -29.83 10.48 8.49
CA PRO A 28 -30.17 11.88 8.20
C PRO A 28 -28.98 12.79 8.48
N LEU A 29 -28.85 13.87 7.69
CA LEU A 29 -27.86 14.91 7.94
C LEU A 29 -28.11 15.55 9.30
N ALA A 30 -27.16 15.45 10.22
CA ALA A 30 -27.20 16.12 11.50
C ALA A 30 -27.06 17.64 11.28
N LYS A 31 -28.16 18.37 11.36
CA LYS A 31 -28.15 19.84 11.48
C LYS A 31 -27.87 20.14 12.95
N GLY A 32 -26.92 21.02 13.23
CA GLY A 32 -26.43 21.49 14.52
C GLY A 32 -27.31 21.44 15.78
N ASP A 33 -28.21 20.50 15.85
CA ASP A 33 -29.04 20.23 17.01
C ASP A 33 -28.17 19.57 18.09
N PHE A 34 -28.21 20.12 19.28
CA PHE A 34 -27.59 19.56 20.47
C PHE A 34 -28.07 18.12 20.65
N ALA A 35 -27.28 17.15 20.26
CA ALA A 35 -27.61 15.77 20.51
C ALA A 35 -27.34 15.47 21.97
N LEU A 36 -28.39 15.45 22.76
CA LEU A 36 -28.42 14.87 24.11
C LEU A 36 -28.16 13.36 23.97
N ALA A 37 -26.94 12.92 24.14
CA ALA A 37 -26.59 11.50 24.22
C ALA A 37 -27.08 10.98 25.58
N VAL A 38 -28.26 10.45 25.60
CA VAL A 38 -28.76 9.67 26.75
C VAL A 38 -28.29 8.25 26.58
N GLN A 39 -27.21 7.90 27.26
CA GLN A 39 -26.79 6.50 27.37
C GLN A 39 -27.51 5.75 28.45
N GLN A 40 -27.78 4.47 28.19
CA GLN A 40 -28.28 3.55 29.19
C GLN A 40 -27.33 3.49 30.39
N GLY A 41 -27.75 3.96 31.53
CA GLY A 41 -27.18 3.68 32.84
C GLY A 41 -26.18 4.69 33.40
N SER A 42 -25.75 5.73 32.67
CA SER A 42 -25.02 6.86 33.28
C SER A 42 -25.64 8.18 32.80
N VAL A 43 -25.99 9.03 33.73
CA VAL A 43 -26.30 10.45 33.43
C VAL A 43 -24.93 11.06 33.09
N ALA A 44 -24.52 10.95 31.81
CA ALA A 44 -23.42 11.74 31.31
C ALA A 44 -23.83 13.22 31.50
N TYR A 45 -22.89 14.00 32.01
CA TYR A 45 -23.08 15.43 32.25
C TYR A 45 -23.40 16.17 30.95
N ALA A 46 -24.61 16.07 30.48
CA ALA A 46 -25.16 16.74 29.29
C ALA A 46 -25.32 18.26 29.50
N GLY A 47 -24.93 18.78 30.66
CA GLY A 47 -24.97 20.20 30.97
C GLY A 47 -23.78 21.03 30.51
N ASP A 48 -22.79 20.43 29.85
CA ASP A 48 -21.52 21.11 29.54
C ASP A 48 -21.38 21.56 28.05
N GLY A 49 -22.46 21.50 27.27
CA GLY A 49 -22.50 21.99 25.88
C GLY A 49 -21.66 21.14 24.90
N SER A 50 -21.45 19.85 25.18
CA SER A 50 -20.76 18.93 24.30
C SER A 50 -21.58 18.62 23.03
N ILE A 51 -20.95 18.70 21.86
CA ILE A 51 -21.55 18.41 20.55
C ILE A 51 -21.02 17.07 20.07
N GLY A 52 -21.87 16.04 20.01
CA GLY A 52 -21.51 14.67 19.66
C GLY A 52 -22.07 14.20 18.33
N ASN A 53 -21.60 13.01 17.89
CA ASN A 53 -22.22 12.28 16.80
C ASN A 53 -23.42 11.47 17.30
N ALA A 54 -24.39 11.26 16.43
CA ALA A 54 -25.57 10.43 16.74
C ALA A 54 -25.91 9.53 15.56
N LEU A 55 -26.02 8.23 15.81
CA LEU A 55 -26.48 7.25 14.84
C LEU A 55 -27.99 7.06 14.97
N LYS A 56 -28.69 7.12 13.83
CA LYS A 56 -30.16 6.98 13.77
C LYS A 56 -30.61 5.70 13.05
N LEU A 57 -29.66 4.97 12.46
CA LEU A 57 -29.92 3.70 11.78
C LEU A 57 -30.07 2.57 12.79
N SER A 58 -30.91 1.58 12.45
CA SER A 58 -30.98 0.33 13.21
C SER A 58 -29.87 -0.63 12.79
N ASP A 59 -29.60 -1.65 13.62
CA ASP A 59 -28.58 -2.66 13.32
C ASP A 59 -28.93 -3.46 12.05
N GLU A 60 -30.22 -3.74 11.80
CA GLU A 60 -30.66 -4.43 10.58
C GLU A 60 -30.40 -3.56 9.34
N GLN A 61 -30.59 -2.26 9.46
CA GLN A 61 -30.36 -1.32 8.36
C GLN A 61 -28.85 -1.18 8.09
N LEU A 62 -28.05 -1.10 9.15
CA LEU A 62 -26.60 -1.12 9.04
C LEU A 62 -26.09 -2.42 8.41
N LEU A 63 -26.62 -3.57 8.85
CA LEU A 63 -26.25 -4.86 8.26
C LEU A 63 -26.61 -4.93 6.77
N ALA A 64 -27.81 -4.47 6.40
CA ALA A 64 -28.21 -4.42 5.00
C ALA A 64 -27.30 -3.53 4.15
N ASN A 65 -26.89 -2.37 4.70
CA ASN A 65 -25.95 -1.48 4.03
C ASN A 65 -24.56 -2.12 3.91
N VAL A 66 -24.07 -2.77 4.96
CA VAL A 66 -22.79 -3.51 4.95
C VAL A 66 -22.81 -4.59 3.87
N GLN A 67 -23.88 -5.42 3.83
CA GLN A 67 -24.02 -6.46 2.81
C GLN A 67 -24.06 -5.90 1.39
N ALA A 68 -24.74 -4.77 1.19
CA ALA A 68 -24.76 -4.11 -0.11
C ALA A 68 -23.37 -3.61 -0.53
N VAL A 69 -22.64 -2.98 0.39
CA VAL A 69 -21.26 -2.52 0.15
C VAL A 69 -20.33 -3.68 -0.13
N GLN A 70 -20.42 -4.77 0.63
CA GLN A 70 -19.62 -5.97 0.43
C GLN A 70 -19.86 -6.57 -0.96
N LYS A 71 -21.11 -6.71 -1.34
CA LYS A 71 -21.49 -7.19 -2.67
C LYS A 71 -20.98 -6.30 -3.80
N ASP A 72 -21.10 -4.97 -3.65
CA ASP A 72 -20.58 -3.99 -4.62
C ASP A 72 -19.06 -4.11 -4.79
N ASN A 73 -18.34 -4.50 -3.75
CA ASN A 73 -16.89 -4.66 -3.74
C ASN A 73 -16.42 -6.11 -4.00
N GLY A 74 -17.34 -7.02 -4.33
CA GLY A 74 -17.02 -8.43 -4.60
C GLY A 74 -16.56 -9.21 -3.37
N LEU A 75 -16.98 -8.77 -2.19
CA LEU A 75 -16.70 -9.43 -0.91
C LEU A 75 -17.88 -10.32 -0.50
N GLU A 76 -17.61 -11.33 0.32
CA GLU A 76 -18.64 -12.18 0.88
C GLU A 76 -19.49 -11.40 1.89
N PRO A 77 -20.83 -11.42 1.77
CA PRO A 77 -21.70 -10.67 2.66
C PRO A 77 -21.67 -11.23 4.09
N SER A 78 -21.48 -10.36 5.06
CA SER A 78 -21.55 -10.70 6.49
C SER A 78 -22.94 -11.20 6.88
N ALA A 79 -23.02 -12.32 7.60
CA ALA A 79 -24.28 -12.85 8.09
C ALA A 79 -24.87 -11.99 9.24
N THR A 80 -23.99 -11.40 10.06
CA THR A 80 -24.33 -10.53 11.18
C THR A 80 -23.28 -9.42 11.28
N LEU A 81 -23.61 -8.34 11.98
CA LEU A 81 -22.61 -7.34 12.34
C LEU A 81 -21.58 -7.97 13.30
N ALA A 82 -20.34 -8.00 12.87
CA ALA A 82 -19.28 -8.61 13.64
C ALA A 82 -18.85 -7.72 14.80
N GLU A 83 -18.86 -8.28 15.99
CA GLU A 83 -18.53 -7.61 17.24
C GLU A 83 -17.09 -7.93 17.68
N SER A 84 -16.39 -6.95 18.25
CA SER A 84 -15.16 -7.21 18.97
C SER A 84 -15.45 -7.77 20.34
N ARG A 85 -14.93 -8.97 20.63
CA ARG A 85 -15.15 -9.69 21.89
C ARG A 85 -13.84 -9.93 22.62
N SER A 86 -13.94 -10.16 23.94
CA SER A 86 -12.82 -10.63 24.75
C SER A 86 -12.31 -11.99 24.28
N ASP A 87 -11.05 -12.35 24.59
CA ASP A 87 -10.43 -13.62 24.19
C ASP A 87 -11.21 -14.84 24.74
N ASN A 88 -11.90 -14.69 25.85
CA ASN A 88 -12.80 -15.72 26.41
C ASN A 88 -14.23 -15.67 25.83
N GLY A 89 -14.52 -14.75 24.91
CA GLY A 89 -15.80 -14.59 24.22
C GLY A 89 -16.95 -14.05 25.08
N LYS A 90 -16.74 -13.75 26.36
CA LYS A 90 -17.81 -13.38 27.32
C LYS A 90 -18.22 -11.92 27.25
N GLU A 91 -17.29 -11.03 26.97
CA GLU A 91 -17.56 -9.58 26.93
C GLU A 91 -17.54 -9.08 25.50
N VAL A 92 -18.53 -8.25 25.14
CA VAL A 92 -18.55 -7.50 23.89
C VAL A 92 -17.90 -6.15 24.15
N PHE A 93 -16.83 -5.85 23.44
CA PHE A 93 -16.13 -4.59 23.60
C PHE A 93 -16.68 -3.53 22.64
N CYS A 94 -16.73 -3.78 21.36
CA CYS A 94 -17.22 -2.79 20.42
C CYS A 94 -18.22 -3.44 19.46
N PRO A 95 -19.48 -3.03 19.47
CA PRO A 95 -20.52 -3.67 18.65
C PRO A 95 -20.41 -3.32 17.16
N LEU A 96 -19.87 -2.14 16.81
CA LEU A 96 -19.81 -1.68 15.43
C LEU A 96 -18.35 -1.47 15.01
N ASN A 97 -17.81 -2.44 14.29
CA ASN A 97 -16.48 -2.39 13.69
C ASN A 97 -16.55 -2.59 12.19
N PHE A 98 -15.85 -1.76 11.45
CA PHE A 98 -15.75 -1.83 10.00
C PHE A 98 -14.29 -1.83 9.57
N THR A 99 -13.94 -2.79 8.71
CA THR A 99 -12.57 -2.98 8.24
C THR A 99 -12.39 -2.48 6.82
N ILE A 100 -11.33 -1.75 6.60
CA ILE A 100 -10.89 -1.26 5.30
C ILE A 100 -9.45 -1.72 5.09
N GLU A 101 -9.27 -2.67 4.19
CA GLU A 101 -7.96 -3.17 3.82
C GLU A 101 -7.40 -2.38 2.65
N MET A 102 -6.21 -1.83 2.85
CA MET A 102 -5.49 -1.11 1.81
C MET A 102 -4.00 -1.38 1.93
N GLU A 103 -3.37 -1.84 0.87
CA GLU A 103 -1.94 -2.14 0.86
C GLU A 103 -1.09 -0.95 1.27
N THR A 104 0.06 -1.24 1.87
CA THR A 104 1.03 -0.22 2.30
C THR A 104 1.48 0.62 1.10
N GLY A 105 1.54 1.94 1.28
CA GLY A 105 1.92 2.85 0.20
C GLY A 105 0.77 3.33 -0.69
N THR A 106 -0.43 2.74 -0.61
CA THR A 106 -1.60 3.14 -1.42
C THR A 106 -2.35 4.35 -0.88
N GLY A 107 -1.98 4.88 0.30
CA GLY A 107 -2.53 6.11 0.86
C GLY A 107 -3.65 5.92 1.87
N LYS A 108 -3.56 4.90 2.75
CA LYS A 108 -4.49 4.68 3.88
C LYS A 108 -4.84 5.96 4.64
N THR A 109 -3.80 6.69 5.07
CA THR A 109 -3.98 7.94 5.84
C THR A 109 -4.76 8.99 5.07
N TYR A 110 -4.50 9.16 3.78
CA TYR A 110 -5.28 10.06 2.92
C TYR A 110 -6.75 9.61 2.85
N SER A 111 -6.98 8.30 2.68
CA SER A 111 -8.32 7.74 2.57
C SER A 111 -9.13 7.93 3.85
N PHE A 112 -8.57 7.67 5.04
CA PHE A 112 -9.33 7.90 6.25
C PHE A 112 -9.55 9.39 6.57
N ILE A 113 -8.62 10.27 6.23
CA ILE A 113 -8.85 11.72 6.35
C ILE A 113 -10.00 12.13 5.40
N LYS A 114 -9.98 11.68 4.15
CA LYS A 114 -11.07 11.95 3.20
C LYS A 114 -12.41 11.39 3.69
N THR A 115 -12.40 10.20 4.31
CA THR A 115 -13.59 9.59 4.92
C THR A 115 -14.21 10.51 5.99
N MET A 116 -13.40 11.14 6.84
CA MET A 116 -13.91 12.08 7.84
C MET A 116 -14.65 13.25 7.19
N TYR A 117 -14.07 13.83 6.13
CA TYR A 117 -14.70 14.93 5.39
C TYR A 117 -15.97 14.49 4.66
N GLU A 118 -16.00 13.31 4.05
CA GLU A 118 -17.20 12.80 3.38
C GLU A 118 -18.30 12.47 4.39
N LEU A 119 -17.98 11.83 5.51
CA LEU A 119 -18.95 11.55 6.58
C LEU A 119 -19.51 12.85 7.21
N ASN A 120 -18.66 13.88 7.34
CA ASN A 120 -19.11 15.20 7.76
C ASN A 120 -20.05 15.84 6.74
N LYS A 121 -19.67 15.81 5.47
CA LYS A 121 -20.44 16.43 4.37
C LYS A 121 -21.79 15.76 4.17
N VAL A 122 -21.85 14.42 4.23
CA VAL A 122 -23.05 13.63 3.92
C VAL A 122 -23.98 13.52 5.13
N TYR A 123 -23.42 13.26 6.31
CA TYR A 123 -24.19 12.94 7.51
C TYR A 123 -24.02 13.93 8.66
N GLY A 124 -23.09 14.88 8.53
CA GLY A 124 -22.83 15.87 9.56
C GLY A 124 -22.07 15.34 10.77
N PHE A 125 -21.42 14.19 10.69
CA PHE A 125 -20.55 13.70 11.75
C PHE A 125 -19.34 14.64 11.93
N LYS A 126 -19.04 15.02 13.18
CA LYS A 126 -18.06 16.09 13.50
C LYS A 126 -16.92 15.63 14.39
N LYS A 127 -17.08 14.53 15.12
CA LYS A 127 -16.13 14.08 16.14
C LYS A 127 -15.46 12.79 15.75
N PHE A 128 -14.15 12.88 15.53
CA PHE A 128 -13.31 11.76 15.14
C PHE A 128 -12.13 11.62 16.10
N VAL A 129 -11.81 10.39 16.48
CA VAL A 129 -10.61 10.07 17.27
C VAL A 129 -9.75 9.10 16.50
N VAL A 130 -8.54 9.50 16.15
CA VAL A 130 -7.56 8.62 15.51
C VAL A 130 -6.67 8.02 16.58
N VAL A 131 -6.79 6.72 16.79
CA VAL A 131 -5.99 5.96 17.75
C VAL A 131 -4.85 5.26 17.02
N VAL A 132 -3.64 5.49 17.49
CA VAL A 132 -2.42 4.99 16.88
C VAL A 132 -1.57 4.19 17.87
N PRO A 133 -0.80 3.18 17.42
CA PRO A 133 -0.02 2.32 18.30
C PRO A 133 1.29 2.98 18.80
N SER A 134 1.83 3.96 18.07
CA SER A 134 3.13 4.54 18.38
C SER A 134 3.19 6.06 18.24
N VAL A 135 4.18 6.68 18.87
CA VAL A 135 4.44 8.12 18.76
C VAL A 135 4.81 8.51 17.34
N ALA A 136 5.53 7.66 16.63
CA ALA A 136 5.94 7.93 15.24
C ALA A 136 4.72 8.01 14.29
N ILE A 137 3.76 7.09 14.41
CA ILE A 137 2.51 7.11 13.63
C ILE A 137 1.68 8.33 14.00
N ARG A 138 1.64 8.69 15.29
CA ARG A 138 0.94 9.87 15.79
C ARG A 138 1.44 11.18 15.12
N GLU A 139 2.75 11.38 15.12
CA GLU A 139 3.38 12.55 14.47
C GLU A 139 3.16 12.52 12.95
N GLY A 140 3.27 11.34 12.33
CA GLY A 140 2.98 11.14 10.91
C GLY A 140 1.54 11.48 10.53
N THR A 141 0.57 11.06 11.34
CA THR A 141 -0.86 11.36 11.14
C THR A 141 -1.13 12.86 11.26
N MET A 142 -0.59 13.52 12.29
CA MET A 142 -0.70 14.97 12.45
C MET A 142 -0.10 15.72 11.27
N LYS A 143 1.06 15.28 10.79
CA LYS A 143 1.69 15.88 9.61
C LYS A 143 0.82 15.71 8.36
N ASN A 144 0.26 14.53 8.15
CA ASN A 144 -0.65 14.27 7.02
C ASN A 144 -1.90 15.17 7.09
N LEU A 145 -2.51 15.34 8.26
CA LEU A 145 -3.63 16.30 8.45
C LEU A 145 -3.23 17.73 8.08
N GLN A 146 -1.99 18.14 8.36
CA GLN A 146 -1.49 19.48 8.04
C GLN A 146 -1.23 19.66 6.55
N ILE A 147 -0.51 18.73 5.89
CA ILE A 147 -0.14 18.86 4.47
C ILE A 147 -1.33 18.71 3.54
N THR A 148 -2.35 17.91 3.92
CA THR A 148 -3.57 17.71 3.12
C THR A 148 -4.62 18.78 3.37
N ARG A 149 -4.43 19.66 4.35
CA ARG A 149 -5.44 20.67 4.75
C ARG A 149 -5.89 21.56 3.60
N SER A 150 -4.95 22.10 2.83
CA SER A 150 -5.28 23.00 1.70
C SER A 150 -5.99 22.25 0.56
N HIS A 151 -5.60 20.99 0.33
CA HIS A 151 -6.24 20.13 -0.66
C HIS A 151 -7.70 19.85 -0.30
N PHE A 152 -7.95 19.37 0.92
CA PHE A 152 -9.32 19.12 1.36
C PHE A 152 -10.15 20.40 1.57
N ALA A 153 -9.54 21.52 1.93
CA ALA A 153 -10.27 22.78 1.99
C ALA A 153 -10.84 23.16 0.62
N ALA A 154 -10.08 22.96 -0.46
CA ALA A 154 -10.56 23.19 -1.82
C ALA A 154 -11.70 22.24 -2.22
N ASP A 155 -11.60 20.94 -1.83
CA ASP A 155 -12.59 19.92 -2.17
C ASP A 155 -13.91 20.04 -1.38
N TYR A 156 -13.85 20.58 -0.15
CA TYR A 156 -14.97 20.59 0.80
C TYR A 156 -15.41 22.00 1.23
N ALA A 157 -15.42 22.95 0.28
CA ALA A 157 -15.92 24.31 0.48
C ALA A 157 -15.35 25.02 1.73
N ASN A 158 -14.07 24.79 2.02
CA ASN A 158 -13.34 25.33 3.18
C ASN A 158 -13.94 24.96 4.54
N VAL A 159 -14.58 23.78 4.66
CA VAL A 159 -15.02 23.27 5.96
C VAL A 159 -13.84 23.26 6.94
N PRO A 160 -13.98 23.96 8.10
CA PRO A 160 -12.90 24.01 9.08
C PRO A 160 -12.69 22.62 9.72
N CYS A 161 -11.50 22.07 9.58
CA CYS A 161 -11.07 20.89 10.31
C CYS A 161 -10.06 21.29 11.37
N VAL A 162 -10.33 20.90 12.62
CA VAL A 162 -9.51 21.21 13.80
C VAL A 162 -8.81 19.95 14.28
N PRO A 163 -7.55 19.71 13.87
CA PRO A 163 -6.76 18.61 14.39
C PRO A 163 -6.20 18.97 15.77
N ILE A 164 -6.38 18.07 16.73
CA ILE A 164 -5.92 18.19 18.11
C ILE A 164 -4.99 17.02 18.41
N LEU A 165 -3.78 17.32 18.83
CA LEU A 165 -2.85 16.31 19.30
C LEU A 165 -3.01 16.13 20.81
N TYR A 166 -3.33 14.92 21.27
CA TYR A 166 -3.41 14.67 22.70
C TYR A 166 -2.08 14.94 23.40
N ASP A 167 -2.14 15.80 24.41
CA ASP A 167 -1.04 16.11 25.33
C ASP A 167 -1.52 16.06 26.77
N SER A 168 -0.92 15.20 27.56
CA SER A 168 -1.29 15.02 29.00
C SER A 168 -1.03 16.26 29.85
N THR A 169 -0.36 17.27 29.33
CA THR A 169 -0.13 18.57 29.99
C THR A 169 -1.19 19.63 29.61
N LYS A 170 -1.98 19.36 28.53
CA LYS A 170 -2.99 20.29 27.97
C LYS A 170 -4.38 19.66 27.94
N LEU A 171 -4.85 19.19 29.06
CA LEU A 171 -6.14 18.50 29.17
C LEU A 171 -7.36 19.40 28.81
N THR A 172 -7.20 20.73 28.80
CA THR A 172 -8.22 21.68 28.33
C THR A 172 -8.57 21.50 26.85
N ASP A 173 -7.67 20.98 26.05
CA ASP A 173 -7.88 20.75 24.62
C ASP A 173 -8.98 19.68 24.38
N LEU A 174 -9.17 18.73 25.32
CA LEU A 174 -10.24 17.76 25.26
C LEU A 174 -11.62 18.40 25.48
N ARG A 175 -11.71 19.44 26.30
CA ARG A 175 -12.93 20.23 26.45
C ARG A 175 -13.25 20.98 25.15
N HIS A 176 -12.25 21.61 24.53
CA HIS A 176 -12.42 22.26 23.23
C HIS A 176 -12.84 21.26 22.14
N PHE A 177 -12.25 20.06 22.15
CA PHE A 177 -12.67 18.98 21.26
C PHE A 177 -14.16 18.64 21.42
N ALA A 178 -14.66 18.53 22.65
CA ALA A 178 -16.05 18.18 22.94
C ALA A 178 -17.01 19.31 22.54
N GLN A 179 -16.68 20.56 22.82
CA GLN A 179 -17.58 21.71 22.66
C GLN A 179 -17.56 22.35 21.26
N SER A 180 -16.55 22.08 20.44
CA SER A 180 -16.43 22.67 19.10
C SER A 180 -17.53 22.15 18.16
N ASP A 181 -18.19 23.02 17.41
CA ASP A 181 -19.12 22.66 16.34
C ASP A 181 -18.43 22.37 14.99
N ALA A 182 -17.11 22.58 14.89
CA ALA A 182 -16.33 22.24 13.72
C ALA A 182 -16.02 20.74 13.63
N LEU A 183 -15.67 20.27 12.42
CA LEU A 183 -15.06 18.95 12.21
C LEU A 183 -13.78 18.90 13.06
N SER A 184 -13.78 18.08 14.10
CA SER A 184 -12.69 17.98 15.08
C SER A 184 -12.08 16.58 15.06
N VAL A 185 -10.77 16.51 14.99
CA VAL A 185 -10.02 15.26 14.92
C VAL A 185 -9.01 15.22 16.05
N LEU A 186 -9.22 14.30 17.01
CA LEU A 186 -8.29 14.06 18.11
C LEU A 186 -7.34 12.92 17.72
N VAL A 187 -6.03 13.14 17.74
CA VAL A 187 -5.03 12.10 17.51
C VAL A 187 -4.39 11.72 18.84
N ILE A 188 -4.51 10.44 19.21
CA ILE A 188 -4.08 9.94 20.52
C ILE A 188 -3.38 8.59 20.40
N ASN A 189 -2.34 8.36 21.20
CA ASN A 189 -1.71 7.05 21.31
C ASN A 189 -2.51 6.16 22.27
N ILE A 190 -2.64 4.87 21.96
CA ILE A 190 -3.36 3.90 22.79
C ILE A 190 -2.83 3.84 24.22
N ASP A 191 -1.51 3.88 24.43
CA ASP A 191 -0.91 3.80 25.75
C ASP A 191 -1.20 5.03 26.64
N SER A 192 -1.79 6.08 26.06
CA SER A 192 -2.17 7.29 26.79
C SER A 192 -3.43 7.13 27.65
N PHE A 193 -4.23 6.06 27.44
CA PHE A 193 -5.50 5.86 28.14
C PHE A 193 -5.81 4.40 28.54
N THR A 194 -4.87 3.46 28.29
CA THR A 194 -5.05 2.04 28.64
C THR A 194 -4.93 1.73 30.13
N LYS A 195 -4.30 2.60 30.91
CA LYS A 195 -4.02 2.36 32.34
C LYS A 195 -4.79 3.36 33.21
N ASP A 196 -5.29 2.92 34.34
CA ASP A 196 -6.02 3.79 35.31
C ASP A 196 -5.18 4.95 35.81
N ASN A 197 -3.86 4.79 35.89
CA ASN A 197 -2.95 5.84 36.32
C ASN A 197 -2.60 6.86 35.21
N ASN A 198 -3.09 6.68 33.97
CA ASN A 198 -2.96 7.70 32.95
C ASN A 198 -3.73 8.96 33.35
N LYS A 199 -3.14 10.13 33.15
CA LYS A 199 -3.74 11.42 33.54
C LYS A 199 -5.15 11.66 32.96
N ILE A 200 -5.41 11.13 31.77
CA ILE A 200 -6.73 11.23 31.11
C ILE A 200 -7.83 10.49 31.88
N ASN A 201 -7.47 9.41 32.59
CA ASN A 201 -8.40 8.57 33.36
C ASN A 201 -8.55 9.04 34.84
N GLN A 202 -7.68 9.93 35.31
CA GLN A 202 -7.68 10.37 36.67
C GLN A 202 -8.69 11.51 36.89
N LYS A 203 -9.53 11.37 37.92
CA LYS A 203 -10.37 12.46 38.39
C LYS A 203 -9.46 13.46 39.14
N GLY A 204 -9.30 14.65 38.57
CA GLY A 204 -8.62 15.75 39.25
C GLY A 204 -9.51 16.45 40.29
N GLU A 205 -9.25 17.73 40.55
CA GLU A 205 -10.12 18.56 41.42
C GLU A 205 -11.55 18.70 40.87
N LYS A 206 -11.77 18.36 39.61
CA LYS A 206 -13.08 18.28 38.94
C LYS A 206 -13.72 16.92 39.20
N ALA A 207 -15.03 16.87 39.30
CA ALA A 207 -15.82 15.67 39.65
C ALA A 207 -15.70 14.53 38.59
N PHE A 208 -15.10 14.75 37.43
CA PHE A 208 -15.02 13.79 36.31
C PHE A 208 -13.59 13.71 35.71
N ALA A 209 -13.29 12.58 35.07
CA ALA A 209 -12.02 12.36 34.39
C ALA A 209 -12.00 13.03 33.00
N PRO A 210 -10.84 13.51 32.51
CA PRO A 210 -10.76 14.14 31.17
C PRO A 210 -11.25 13.27 30.00
N ILE A 211 -11.16 11.96 30.09
CA ILE A 211 -11.68 11.01 29.09
C ILE A 211 -13.20 11.15 28.89
N GLU A 212 -13.93 11.63 29.90
CA GLU A 212 -15.38 11.81 29.79
C GLU A 212 -15.78 12.83 28.72
N TYR A 213 -14.92 13.79 28.38
CA TYR A 213 -15.14 14.69 27.25
C TYR A 213 -15.17 13.94 25.92
N ILE A 214 -14.33 12.90 25.79
CA ILE A 214 -14.30 12.06 24.57
C ILE A 214 -15.55 11.16 24.55
N ARG A 215 -15.90 10.56 25.68
CA ARG A 215 -17.08 9.67 25.80
C ARG A 215 -18.38 10.40 25.49
N ALA A 216 -18.50 11.64 25.94
CA ALA A 216 -19.72 12.45 25.79
C ALA A 216 -20.06 12.80 24.32
N VAL A 217 -19.12 12.71 23.41
CA VAL A 217 -19.33 13.08 22.00
C VAL A 217 -19.55 11.91 21.06
N ASN A 218 -19.59 10.67 21.56
CA ASN A 218 -19.72 9.44 20.74
C ASN A 218 -18.86 9.52 19.47
N PRO A 219 -17.53 9.53 19.58
CA PRO A 219 -16.68 9.75 18.44
C PRO A 219 -16.72 8.57 17.46
N ILE A 220 -16.51 8.83 16.18
CA ILE A 220 -16.10 7.79 15.25
C ILE A 220 -14.62 7.55 15.49
N VAL A 221 -14.27 6.35 15.97
CA VAL A 221 -12.88 5.98 16.26
C VAL A 221 -12.24 5.38 15.02
N ILE A 222 -11.14 5.95 14.58
CA ILE A 222 -10.33 5.43 13.48
C ILE A 222 -9.09 4.78 14.09
N VAL A 223 -8.90 3.51 13.79
CA VAL A 223 -7.76 2.73 14.26
C VAL A 223 -6.81 2.49 13.09
N ASP A 224 -5.62 3.05 13.17
CA ASP A 224 -4.54 2.81 12.22
C ASP A 224 -3.66 1.66 12.72
N GLU A 225 -3.38 0.68 11.86
CA GLU A 225 -2.67 -0.57 12.17
C GLU A 225 -3.33 -1.39 13.31
N PRO A 226 -4.61 -1.81 13.14
CA PRO A 226 -5.44 -2.44 14.16
C PRO A 226 -4.90 -3.75 14.73
N GLN A 227 -3.99 -4.46 14.05
CA GLN A 227 -3.34 -5.66 14.56
C GLN A 227 -2.56 -5.42 15.86
N ASN A 228 -2.17 -4.18 16.13
CA ASN A 228 -1.51 -3.78 17.37
C ASN A 228 -2.48 -3.60 18.55
N PHE A 229 -3.80 -3.73 18.31
CA PHE A 229 -4.84 -3.45 19.33
C PHE A 229 -5.64 -4.70 19.74
N GLU A 230 -5.23 -5.88 19.31
CA GLU A 230 -5.98 -7.14 19.46
C GLU A 230 -5.76 -7.83 20.83
N THR A 231 -5.32 -7.12 21.85
CA THR A 231 -5.31 -7.61 23.24
C THR A 231 -6.55 -7.12 23.98
N ASP A 232 -7.07 -7.89 24.93
CA ASP A 232 -8.28 -7.53 25.70
C ASP A 232 -8.17 -6.14 26.34
N VAL A 233 -7.01 -5.81 26.90
CA VAL A 233 -6.76 -4.50 27.52
C VAL A 233 -6.92 -3.36 26.51
N ARG A 234 -6.40 -3.51 25.31
CA ARG A 234 -6.46 -2.47 24.29
C ARG A 234 -7.83 -2.41 23.62
N ARG A 235 -8.47 -3.56 23.38
CA ARG A 235 -9.85 -3.60 22.88
C ARG A 235 -10.82 -2.94 23.85
N ARG A 236 -10.67 -3.21 25.16
CA ARG A 236 -11.45 -2.56 26.21
C ARG A 236 -11.21 -1.05 26.27
N ALA A 237 -9.95 -0.62 26.16
CA ALA A 237 -9.63 0.80 26.14
C ALA A 237 -10.29 1.54 24.97
N LEU A 238 -10.35 0.92 23.77
CA LEU A 238 -11.10 1.48 22.63
C LEU A 238 -12.60 1.58 22.92
N PHE A 239 -13.20 0.56 23.52
CA PHE A 239 -14.60 0.57 23.93
C PHE A 239 -14.89 1.67 24.96
N ASP A 240 -13.96 1.88 25.89
CA ASP A 240 -14.07 2.90 26.92
C ASP A 240 -14.08 4.34 26.38
N LEU A 241 -13.72 4.58 25.12
CA LEU A 241 -13.91 5.87 24.45
C LEU A 241 -15.38 6.13 24.06
N ASN A 242 -16.27 5.14 24.22
CA ASN A 242 -17.66 5.19 23.82
C ASN A 242 -17.86 5.52 22.33
N PRO A 243 -17.26 4.75 21.42
CA PRO A 243 -17.31 5.03 20.00
C PRO A 243 -18.71 4.82 19.42
N LEU A 244 -19.11 5.70 18.50
CA LEU A 244 -20.28 5.47 17.64
C LEU A 244 -20.05 4.21 16.78
N CYS A 245 -18.86 4.09 16.22
CA CYS A 245 -18.33 2.94 15.54
C CYS A 245 -16.80 3.03 15.46
N THR A 246 -16.17 1.93 15.11
CA THR A 246 -14.72 1.86 14.89
C THR A 246 -14.41 1.54 13.43
N LEU A 247 -13.64 2.40 12.75
CA LEU A 247 -13.14 2.20 11.39
C LEU A 247 -11.68 1.74 11.48
N ARG A 248 -11.38 0.57 10.94
CA ARG A 248 -10.10 -0.12 11.08
C ARG A 248 -9.38 -0.14 9.74
N TYR A 249 -8.29 0.62 9.64
CA TYR A 249 -7.48 0.75 8.42
C TYR A 249 -6.14 0.04 8.56
N SER A 250 -5.86 -0.96 7.73
CA SER A 250 -4.56 -1.62 7.64
C SER A 250 -4.32 -2.25 6.27
N ALA A 251 -3.08 -2.63 6.01
CA ALA A 251 -2.74 -3.57 4.94
C ALA A 251 -2.89 -5.03 5.41
N THR A 252 -2.82 -5.25 6.73
CA THR A 252 -2.85 -6.57 7.36
C THR A 252 -3.81 -6.56 8.53
N HIS A 253 -4.81 -7.43 8.51
CA HIS A 253 -5.80 -7.54 9.57
C HIS A 253 -5.72 -8.92 10.23
N LYS A 254 -5.54 -8.96 11.54
CA LYS A 254 -5.65 -10.20 12.30
C LYS A 254 -7.09 -10.67 12.40
N ASN A 255 -8.02 -9.73 12.60
CA ASN A 255 -9.46 -9.95 12.68
C ASN A 255 -10.17 -8.92 11.79
N PRO A 256 -10.61 -9.29 10.57
CA PRO A 256 -11.35 -8.40 9.69
C PRO A 256 -12.84 -8.37 10.09
N TYR A 257 -13.23 -7.38 10.88
CA TYR A 257 -14.64 -7.17 11.26
C TYR A 257 -15.38 -6.45 10.14
N ASN A 258 -16.44 -7.05 9.60
CA ASN A 258 -17.27 -6.45 8.55
C ASN A 258 -16.42 -5.77 7.47
N LEU A 259 -15.63 -6.55 6.75
CA LEU A 259 -14.74 -6.05 5.71
C LEU A 259 -15.56 -5.34 4.63
N LEU A 260 -15.31 -4.04 4.43
CA LEU A 260 -16.06 -3.20 3.47
C LEU A 260 -15.33 -3.05 2.14
N TYR A 261 -14.02 -3.01 2.19
CA TYR A 261 -13.18 -2.78 1.02
C TYR A 261 -11.84 -3.50 1.20
N SER A 262 -11.38 -4.16 0.15
CA SER A 262 -10.07 -4.79 0.09
C SER A 262 -9.31 -4.32 -1.13
N LEU A 263 -8.10 -3.82 -0.89
CA LEU A 263 -7.07 -3.59 -1.88
C LEU A 263 -5.82 -4.32 -1.40
N ASN A 264 -5.78 -5.62 -1.68
CA ASN A 264 -4.72 -6.49 -1.23
C ASN A 264 -3.39 -6.25 -1.98
N PRO A 265 -2.26 -6.83 -1.55
CA PRO A 265 -0.95 -6.65 -2.17
C PRO A 265 -0.92 -7.01 -3.65
N VAL A 266 -1.59 -8.10 -4.04
CA VAL A 266 -1.64 -8.58 -5.43
C VAL A 266 -2.33 -7.56 -6.32
N GLN A 267 -3.50 -7.10 -5.91
CA GLN A 267 -4.26 -6.09 -6.65
C GLN A 267 -3.51 -4.76 -6.73
N ALA A 268 -2.86 -4.32 -5.64
CA ALA A 268 -2.09 -3.08 -5.62
C ALA A 268 -0.90 -3.15 -6.59
N TYR A 269 -0.21 -4.29 -6.64
CA TYR A 269 0.89 -4.54 -7.55
C TYR A 269 0.42 -4.56 -9.02
N ASP A 270 -0.59 -5.34 -9.34
CA ASP A 270 -1.11 -5.51 -10.71
C ASP A 270 -1.67 -4.19 -11.28
N LEU A 271 -2.27 -3.37 -10.41
CA LEU A 271 -2.74 -2.04 -10.76
C LEU A 271 -1.62 -0.98 -10.87
N GLY A 272 -0.37 -1.36 -10.55
CA GLY A 272 0.76 -0.42 -10.57
C GLY A 272 0.64 0.71 -9.56
N LEU A 273 0.00 0.47 -8.42
CA LEU A 273 -0.21 1.45 -7.35
C LEU A 273 0.96 1.51 -6.36
N VAL A 274 1.81 0.50 -6.41
CA VAL A 274 3.02 0.36 -5.60
C VAL A 274 4.23 0.08 -6.50
N LYS A 275 5.44 0.28 -5.97
CA LYS A 275 6.67 -0.09 -6.68
C LYS A 275 6.76 -1.59 -6.89
N GLN A 276 7.38 -1.99 -8.00
CA GLN A 276 7.82 -3.36 -8.23
C GLN A 276 8.95 -3.70 -7.26
N ILE A 277 8.99 -4.95 -6.80
CA ILE A 277 10.02 -5.43 -5.89
C ILE A 277 11.05 -6.22 -6.69
N GLU A 278 12.31 -5.80 -6.63
CA GLU A 278 13.45 -6.60 -7.05
C GLU A 278 14.32 -6.95 -5.85
N VAL A 279 14.91 -8.11 -5.86
CA VAL A 279 15.75 -8.60 -4.78
C VAL A 279 17.17 -8.86 -5.31
N ASP A 280 18.15 -8.27 -4.66
CA ASP A 280 19.57 -8.51 -4.87
C ASP A 280 20.13 -9.31 -3.68
N GLY A 281 19.85 -10.62 -3.67
CA GLY A 281 20.24 -11.52 -2.59
C GLY A 281 21.75 -11.63 -2.45
N VAL A 282 22.26 -11.54 -1.22
CA VAL A 282 23.67 -11.72 -0.90
C VAL A 282 23.81 -12.94 -0.01
N LEU A 283 24.54 -13.95 -0.52
CA LEU A 283 24.92 -15.14 0.23
C LEU A 283 26.43 -15.33 0.12
N ALA A 284 27.04 -15.84 1.17
CA ALA A 284 28.36 -16.41 1.09
C ALA A 284 28.21 -17.91 0.77
N ASP A 285 29.06 -18.41 -0.13
CA ASP A 285 29.29 -19.84 -0.19
C ASP A 285 29.85 -20.31 1.15
N GLU A 286 29.49 -21.51 1.59
CA GLU A 286 29.94 -22.04 2.89
C GLU A 286 31.47 -22.06 2.96
N ASP A 287 32.06 -21.09 3.66
CA ASP A 287 33.49 -21.09 4.02
C ASP A 287 33.64 -21.71 5.41
N HIS A 288 34.26 -22.87 5.44
CA HIS A 288 34.55 -23.61 6.66
C HIS A 288 35.90 -23.26 7.30
N ASN A 289 36.63 -22.27 6.77
CA ASN A 289 37.97 -21.88 7.26
C ASN A 289 37.92 -20.90 8.45
N GLN A 290 36.74 -20.42 8.80
CA GLN A 290 36.49 -19.58 9.98
C GLN A 290 35.53 -20.23 10.97
N ALA A 291 35.66 -19.87 12.24
CA ALA A 291 34.75 -20.37 13.28
C ALA A 291 33.34 -19.80 13.03
N PHE A 292 32.37 -20.68 12.86
CA PHE A 292 30.97 -20.32 12.72
C PHE A 292 30.15 -20.90 13.88
N VAL A 293 29.36 -20.07 14.58
CA VAL A 293 28.43 -20.50 15.63
C VAL A 293 27.14 -19.71 15.49
N GLU A 294 26.03 -20.39 15.26
CA GLU A 294 24.67 -19.80 15.30
C GLU A 294 23.90 -20.37 16.49
N LEU A 295 23.29 -19.52 17.33
CA LEU A 295 22.42 -19.94 18.41
C LEU A 295 20.99 -20.11 17.89
N VAL A 296 20.53 -21.38 17.82
CA VAL A 296 19.19 -21.73 17.33
C VAL A 296 18.13 -21.57 18.42
N GLY A 297 18.45 -21.96 19.65
CA GLY A 297 17.52 -21.89 20.77
C GLY A 297 18.08 -22.35 22.09
N ILE A 298 17.39 -21.99 23.18
CA ILE A 298 17.71 -22.38 24.55
C ILE A 298 16.51 -23.15 25.12
N GLU A 299 16.74 -24.41 25.51
CA GLU A 299 15.75 -25.27 26.19
C GLU A 299 16.01 -25.25 27.70
N ALA A 300 15.29 -24.43 28.44
CA ALA A 300 15.36 -24.42 29.92
C ALA A 300 14.31 -25.36 30.51
N ARG A 301 14.77 -26.37 31.30
CA ARG A 301 13.93 -27.26 32.15
C ARG A 301 14.39 -27.13 33.59
N PRO A 302 13.51 -27.39 34.58
CA PRO A 302 13.87 -27.22 35.99
C PRO A 302 15.18 -27.91 36.46
N ALA A 303 15.60 -28.99 35.77
CA ALA A 303 16.80 -29.75 36.11
C ALA A 303 17.96 -29.61 35.11
N SER A 304 17.79 -28.97 33.97
CA SER A 304 18.86 -28.83 32.97
C SER A 304 18.55 -27.78 31.92
N VAL A 305 19.54 -26.95 31.61
CA VAL A 305 19.49 -26.01 30.48
C VAL A 305 20.34 -26.58 29.33
N LYS A 306 19.78 -26.62 28.15
CA LYS A 306 20.45 -27.06 26.91
C LYS A 306 20.35 -25.98 25.86
N VAL A 307 21.38 -25.87 25.05
CA VAL A 307 21.49 -24.88 23.98
C VAL A 307 21.63 -25.59 22.66
N LYS A 308 20.81 -25.22 21.67
CA LYS A 308 20.97 -25.69 20.28
C LYS A 308 21.76 -24.67 19.48
N VAL A 309 22.87 -25.13 18.92
CA VAL A 309 23.73 -24.29 18.06
C VAL A 309 23.99 -25.00 16.74
N ILE A 310 24.20 -24.22 15.69
CA ILE A 310 24.74 -24.71 14.44
C ILE A 310 26.20 -24.33 14.36
N ILE A 311 27.08 -25.33 14.12
CA ILE A 311 28.51 -25.14 13.95
C ILE A 311 29.05 -26.01 12.80
N ASP A 312 30.27 -25.73 12.36
CA ASP A 312 30.95 -26.56 11.40
C ASP A 312 31.65 -27.76 12.09
N VAL A 313 31.35 -28.98 11.65
CA VAL A 313 31.85 -30.23 12.19
C VAL A 313 32.62 -31.00 11.14
N ASN A 314 33.77 -31.59 11.49
CA ASN A 314 34.52 -32.44 10.57
C ASN A 314 33.72 -33.70 10.23
N GLY A 315 33.43 -33.90 8.92
CA GLY A 315 32.80 -35.07 8.34
C GLY A 315 33.78 -35.96 7.60
N LYS A 316 33.32 -37.12 7.10
CA LYS A 316 34.18 -38.06 6.34
C LYS A 316 34.68 -37.48 5.01
N THR A 317 33.97 -36.55 4.42
CA THR A 317 34.26 -35.94 3.11
C THR A 317 34.66 -34.47 3.19
N GLY A 318 34.85 -33.92 4.40
CA GLY A 318 35.17 -32.55 4.67
C GLY A 318 34.30 -31.94 5.75
N PRO A 319 34.49 -30.66 6.07
CA PRO A 319 33.66 -29.93 7.03
C PRO A 319 32.20 -29.88 6.57
N LYS A 320 31.28 -29.97 7.53
CA LYS A 320 29.84 -29.87 7.28
C LYS A 320 29.18 -29.09 8.41
N ARG A 321 28.33 -28.13 8.04
CA ARG A 321 27.50 -27.39 8.99
C ARG A 321 26.42 -28.28 9.60
N SER A 322 26.33 -28.32 10.95
CA SER A 322 25.48 -29.25 11.68
C SER A 322 24.93 -28.63 12.97
N GLU A 323 23.66 -28.93 13.26
CA GLU A 323 23.04 -28.55 14.53
C GLU A 323 23.52 -29.49 15.64
N LEU A 324 23.95 -28.92 16.75
CA LEU A 324 24.38 -29.63 17.95
C LEU A 324 23.70 -29.09 19.20
N THR A 325 23.59 -29.94 20.20
CA THR A 325 23.11 -29.56 21.53
C THR A 325 24.28 -29.43 22.48
N LEU A 326 24.37 -28.24 23.09
CA LEU A 326 25.43 -27.92 24.08
C LEU A 326 24.84 -27.82 25.49
N LYS A 327 25.73 -28.05 26.46
CA LYS A 327 25.53 -27.80 27.90
C LYS A 327 26.59 -26.83 28.36
N LEU A 328 26.36 -26.19 29.50
CA LEU A 328 27.36 -25.37 30.18
C LEU A 328 28.67 -26.14 30.34
N GLY A 329 29.76 -25.52 29.95
CA GLY A 329 31.11 -26.11 29.95
C GLY A 329 31.48 -26.92 28.72
N ASP A 330 30.59 -27.13 27.77
CA ASP A 330 30.90 -27.80 26.50
C ASP A 330 31.87 -26.95 25.66
N ASP A 331 32.87 -27.62 25.12
CA ASP A 331 33.88 -27.03 24.22
C ASP A 331 33.58 -27.34 22.76
N LEU A 332 33.49 -26.30 21.93
CA LEU A 332 33.19 -26.45 20.51
C LEU A 332 34.32 -27.13 19.75
N TYR A 333 35.59 -26.99 20.17
CA TYR A 333 36.69 -27.73 19.56
C TYR A 333 36.45 -29.24 19.63
N ALA A 334 36.13 -29.75 20.82
CA ALA A 334 35.81 -31.16 21.01
C ALA A 334 34.52 -31.57 20.25
N LYS A 335 33.47 -30.75 20.29
CA LYS A 335 32.16 -31.04 19.66
C LYS A 335 32.24 -30.96 18.13
N SER A 336 33.10 -30.17 17.57
CA SER A 336 33.35 -30.05 16.12
C SER A 336 34.23 -31.15 15.54
N LYS A 337 34.66 -32.10 16.34
CA LYS A 337 35.64 -33.14 16.03
C LYS A 337 37.00 -32.52 15.68
N GLN A 338 37.52 -31.73 16.61
CA GLN A 338 38.87 -31.14 16.57
C GLN A 338 39.08 -30.24 15.33
N ARG A 339 38.19 -29.26 15.16
CA ARG A 339 38.39 -28.19 14.16
C ARG A 339 39.17 -27.04 14.82
N ASP A 340 40.37 -26.77 14.32
CA ASP A 340 41.28 -25.76 14.84
C ASP A 340 40.65 -24.36 14.97
N VAL A 341 39.63 -24.04 14.11
CA VAL A 341 38.90 -22.77 14.16
C VAL A 341 38.16 -22.54 15.49
N TYR A 342 37.92 -23.59 16.29
CA TYR A 342 37.28 -23.51 17.62
C TYR A 342 38.26 -23.79 18.79
N GLU A 343 39.57 -23.84 18.55
CA GLU A 343 40.56 -24.21 19.56
C GLU A 343 40.58 -23.23 20.73
N ASP A 344 40.43 -21.91 20.44
CA ASP A 344 40.53 -20.89 21.48
C ASP A 344 39.22 -20.09 21.61
N GLY A 345 38.73 -20.00 22.88
CA GLY A 345 37.67 -19.07 23.23
C GLY A 345 36.23 -19.53 22.93
N TYR A 346 36.02 -20.84 22.67
CA TYR A 346 34.70 -21.40 22.36
C TYR A 346 34.21 -22.45 23.38
N ILE A 347 34.56 -22.31 24.65
CA ILE A 347 33.94 -23.06 25.74
C ILE A 347 32.68 -22.29 26.18
N LEU A 348 31.53 -22.98 26.28
CA LEU A 348 30.27 -22.35 26.69
C LEU A 348 30.30 -22.02 28.19
N ASN A 349 30.52 -20.76 28.53
CA ASN A 349 30.73 -20.28 29.91
C ASN A 349 29.45 -19.91 30.65
N GLU A 350 28.48 -19.32 29.92
CA GLU A 350 27.23 -18.83 30.51
C GLU A 350 26.06 -19.04 29.59
N ILE A 351 24.88 -19.36 30.16
CA ILE A 351 23.60 -19.45 29.47
C ILE A 351 22.60 -18.56 30.20
N ARG A 352 22.18 -17.44 29.57
CA ARG A 352 21.17 -16.52 30.10
C ARG A 352 19.85 -16.80 29.36
N ALA A 353 19.09 -17.79 29.88
CA ALA A 353 17.89 -18.25 29.23
C ALA A 353 16.80 -17.15 29.13
N ASP A 354 16.67 -16.29 30.14
CA ASP A 354 15.70 -15.20 30.20
C ASP A 354 15.99 -14.09 29.15
N ASP A 355 17.27 -13.86 28.87
CA ASP A 355 17.74 -12.88 27.88
C ASP A 355 17.88 -13.49 26.49
N GLY A 356 17.76 -14.82 26.37
CA GLY A 356 17.93 -15.55 25.12
C GLY A 356 19.35 -15.51 24.56
N GLU A 357 20.39 -15.48 25.44
CA GLU A 357 21.78 -15.38 25.04
C GLU A 357 22.71 -16.39 25.72
N ILE A 358 23.82 -16.67 25.08
CA ILE A 358 24.91 -17.49 25.58
C ILE A 358 26.22 -16.73 25.48
N GLU A 359 27.19 -17.06 26.39
CA GLU A 359 28.52 -16.49 26.38
C GLU A 359 29.57 -17.59 26.32
N PHE A 360 30.55 -17.44 25.42
CA PHE A 360 31.71 -18.31 25.33
C PHE A 360 32.94 -17.71 26.06
N SER A 361 33.90 -18.56 26.40
CA SER A 361 35.13 -18.22 27.15
C SER A 361 35.93 -17.07 26.52
N GLY A 362 35.84 -16.84 25.26
CA GLY A 362 36.43 -15.69 24.57
C GLY A 362 35.66 -14.38 24.74
N GLY A 363 34.67 -14.29 25.66
CA GLY A 363 33.83 -13.10 25.87
C GLY A 363 32.80 -12.86 24.76
N ARG A 364 32.58 -13.86 23.93
CA ARG A 364 31.62 -13.78 22.81
C ARG A 364 30.21 -14.08 23.30
N VAL A 365 29.35 -13.12 23.21
CA VAL A 365 27.91 -13.25 23.50
C VAL A 365 27.14 -13.43 22.19
N ILE A 366 26.33 -14.51 22.11
CA ILE A 366 25.49 -14.82 20.95
C ILE A 366 24.05 -14.94 21.40
N ARG A 367 23.14 -14.27 20.72
CA ARG A 367 21.69 -14.31 20.99
C ARG A 367 20.97 -15.33 20.12
N ILE A 368 19.79 -15.76 20.56
CA ILE A 368 18.93 -16.67 19.77
C ILE A 368 18.74 -16.09 18.37
N HIS A 369 19.02 -16.92 17.36
CA HIS A 369 19.02 -16.60 15.94
C HIS A 369 20.12 -15.61 15.52
N GLN A 370 21.17 -15.47 16.28
CA GLN A 370 22.36 -14.74 15.90
C GLN A 370 23.50 -15.70 15.60
N ALA A 371 24.19 -15.47 14.48
CA ALA A 371 25.42 -16.15 14.13
C ALA A 371 26.64 -15.29 14.50
N HIS A 372 27.75 -15.95 14.88
CA HIS A 372 29.05 -15.32 15.08
C HIS A 372 30.08 -16.05 14.23
N GLY A 373 30.94 -15.27 13.56
CA GLY A 373 32.00 -15.83 12.71
C GLY A 373 31.50 -16.20 11.28
N GLY A 374 32.34 -16.89 10.54
CA GLY A 374 32.17 -17.06 9.11
C GLY A 374 32.31 -15.71 8.39
N LEU A 375 31.78 -15.62 7.17
CA LEU A 375 31.82 -14.42 6.32
C LEU A 375 30.73 -13.38 6.66
N ALA A 376 30.11 -13.41 7.87
CA ALA A 376 28.99 -12.54 8.20
C ALA A 376 29.31 -11.05 8.04
N ASP A 377 30.47 -10.60 8.47
CA ASP A 377 30.90 -9.21 8.32
C ASP A 377 31.21 -8.87 6.84
N ASP A 378 31.81 -9.79 6.11
CA ASP A 378 32.07 -9.62 4.66
C ASP A 378 30.76 -9.56 3.87
N VAL A 379 29.79 -10.40 4.21
CA VAL A 379 28.43 -10.37 3.63
C VAL A 379 27.78 -9.01 3.90
N MET A 380 27.76 -8.54 5.15
CA MET A 380 27.18 -7.25 5.51
C MET A 380 27.90 -6.07 4.83
N ARG A 381 29.23 -6.11 4.76
CA ARG A 381 30.01 -5.11 4.03
C ARG A 381 29.67 -5.11 2.52
N PHE A 382 29.53 -6.30 1.94
CA PHE A 382 29.12 -6.45 0.54
C PHE A 382 27.68 -5.97 0.31
N GLN A 383 26.74 -6.24 1.23
CA GLN A 383 25.37 -5.72 1.16
C GLN A 383 25.37 -4.17 1.15
N ILE A 384 26.19 -3.53 2.01
CA ILE A 384 26.35 -2.07 2.04
C ILE A 384 26.86 -1.59 0.70
N GLU A 385 27.90 -2.23 0.16
CA GLU A 385 28.48 -1.89 -1.13
C GLU A 385 27.45 -2.03 -2.27
N ARG A 386 26.69 -3.13 -2.30
CA ARG A 386 25.61 -3.36 -3.29
C ARG A 386 24.53 -2.29 -3.21
N THR A 387 24.15 -1.90 -2.00
CA THR A 387 23.13 -0.85 -1.78
C THR A 387 23.60 0.49 -2.33
N VAL A 388 24.87 0.86 -2.08
CA VAL A 388 25.46 2.08 -2.62
C VAL A 388 25.53 2.01 -4.14
N ALA A 389 25.94 0.87 -4.72
CA ALA A 389 25.95 0.66 -6.17
C ALA A 389 24.57 0.84 -6.81
N ALA A 390 23.55 0.22 -6.22
CA ALA A 390 22.15 0.32 -6.66
C ALA A 390 21.64 1.76 -6.57
N HIS A 391 21.99 2.48 -5.49
CA HIS A 391 21.66 3.88 -5.32
C HIS A 391 22.23 4.76 -6.44
N PHE A 392 23.52 4.68 -6.70
CA PHE A 392 24.16 5.45 -7.78
C PHE A 392 23.59 5.11 -9.16
N SER A 393 23.33 3.83 -9.42
CA SER A 393 22.70 3.39 -10.66
C SER A 393 21.30 3.96 -10.82
N LYS A 394 20.47 3.90 -9.76
CA LYS A 394 19.12 4.46 -9.75
C LYS A 394 19.15 5.98 -9.92
N LEU A 395 20.00 6.67 -9.17
CA LEU A 395 20.13 8.12 -9.21
C LEU A 395 20.47 8.62 -10.61
N LYS A 396 21.42 7.98 -11.28
CA LYS A 396 21.80 8.30 -12.68
C LYS A 396 20.59 8.26 -13.62
N ASN A 397 19.70 7.29 -13.43
CA ASN A 397 18.53 7.09 -14.30
C ASN A 397 17.39 8.05 -13.99
N VAL A 398 17.20 8.45 -12.72
CA VAL A 398 16.02 9.24 -12.30
C VAL A 398 16.31 10.72 -12.04
N GLN A 399 17.58 11.10 -11.91
CA GLN A 399 17.97 12.50 -11.75
C GLN A 399 17.47 13.41 -12.89
N PRO A 400 17.51 12.97 -14.19
CA PRO A 400 17.03 13.82 -15.28
C PRO A 400 15.54 14.15 -15.19
N ILE A 401 14.73 13.32 -14.52
CA ILE A 401 13.30 13.57 -14.28
C ILE A 401 13.04 14.23 -12.94
N GLY A 402 14.08 14.70 -12.24
CA GLY A 402 13.97 15.44 -10.99
C GLY A 402 13.56 14.60 -9.78
N VAL A 403 13.86 13.30 -9.76
CA VAL A 403 13.57 12.40 -8.64
C VAL A 403 14.80 12.24 -7.77
N LYS A 404 14.68 12.53 -6.47
CA LYS A 404 15.70 12.25 -5.47
C LYS A 404 15.62 10.80 -5.03
N VAL A 405 16.75 10.14 -4.82
CA VAL A 405 16.83 8.75 -4.35
C VAL A 405 17.16 8.72 -2.87
N LEU A 406 16.47 7.87 -2.11
CA LEU A 406 16.77 7.57 -0.71
C LEU A 406 17.00 6.07 -0.55
N SER A 407 17.99 5.71 0.29
CA SER A 407 18.29 4.31 0.66
C SER A 407 18.19 4.13 2.16
N LEU A 408 17.58 3.02 2.60
CA LEU A 408 17.41 2.65 4.00
C LEU A 408 18.28 1.45 4.35
N PHE A 409 18.93 1.51 5.50
CA PHE A 409 19.63 0.40 6.12
C PHE A 409 18.98 0.07 7.46
N PHE A 410 18.44 -1.13 7.59
CA PHE A 410 17.95 -1.66 8.85
C PHE A 410 19.08 -2.43 9.52
N ILE A 411 19.52 -1.95 10.68
CA ILE A 411 20.68 -2.50 11.40
C ILE A 411 20.26 -3.23 12.67
N ASP A 412 21.08 -4.15 13.12
CA ASP A 412 20.90 -4.96 14.33
C ASP A 412 21.25 -4.20 15.62
N LYS A 413 22.36 -3.44 15.62
CA LYS A 413 22.88 -2.69 16.77
C LYS A 413 23.29 -1.29 16.36
N VAL A 414 22.95 -0.31 17.20
CA VAL A 414 23.35 1.09 17.01
C VAL A 414 24.87 1.22 17.03
N ALA A 415 25.58 0.43 17.84
CA ALA A 415 27.03 0.44 17.94
C ALA A 415 27.73 0.09 16.62
N ASN A 416 27.12 -0.71 15.75
CA ASN A 416 27.67 -1.03 14.44
C ASN A 416 27.74 0.18 13.48
N TYR A 417 26.91 1.20 13.72
CA TYR A 417 26.90 2.44 12.93
C TYR A 417 27.51 3.61 13.68
N ARG A 418 27.20 3.78 14.99
CA ARG A 418 27.67 4.86 15.83
C ARG A 418 28.28 4.30 17.12
N ALA A 419 29.58 4.42 17.25
CA ALA A 419 30.34 4.05 18.44
C ALA A 419 30.68 5.29 19.26
N TYR A 420 31.26 5.09 20.43
CA TYR A 420 31.73 6.17 21.31
C TYR A 420 33.15 5.85 21.77
N ASP A 421 34.03 6.84 21.74
CA ASP A 421 35.39 6.75 22.28
C ASP A 421 35.38 6.79 23.80
N GLU A 422 36.57 6.65 24.44
CA GLU A 422 36.73 6.69 25.88
C GLU A 422 36.27 8.01 26.54
N ASP A 423 36.31 9.10 25.77
CA ASP A 423 35.85 10.43 26.15
C ASP A 423 34.34 10.64 25.93
N GLY A 424 33.66 9.66 25.36
CA GLY A 424 32.24 9.67 25.04
C GLY A 424 31.88 10.54 23.85
N ASN A 425 32.83 10.79 22.93
CA ASN A 425 32.55 11.43 21.64
C ASN A 425 32.06 10.40 20.64
N ALA A 426 31.10 10.77 19.80
CA ALA A 426 30.57 9.89 18.79
C ALA A 426 31.61 9.65 17.68
N THR A 427 31.85 8.37 17.36
CA THR A 427 32.68 7.89 16.25
C THR A 427 31.85 7.02 15.33
N LEU A 428 32.33 6.80 14.11
CA LEU A 428 31.67 5.87 13.21
C LEU A 428 31.94 4.42 13.65
N GLY A 429 30.86 3.63 13.70
CA GLY A 429 30.97 2.18 13.82
C GLY A 429 31.30 1.56 12.45
N LYS A 430 31.52 0.24 12.43
CA LYS A 430 31.97 -0.50 11.23
C LYS A 430 31.08 -0.27 9.99
N PHE A 431 29.77 -0.19 10.14
CA PHE A 431 28.84 0.05 9.04
C PHE A 431 28.98 1.44 8.44
N GLY A 432 29.22 2.45 9.27
CA GLY A 432 29.49 3.81 8.81
C GLY A 432 30.79 3.89 8.02
N VAL A 433 31.86 3.23 8.51
CA VAL A 433 33.15 3.16 7.82
C VAL A 433 33.01 2.45 6.46
N TRP A 434 32.41 1.26 6.42
CA TRP A 434 32.19 0.52 5.18
C TRP A 434 31.32 1.28 4.18
N PHE A 435 30.35 2.02 4.67
CA PHE A 435 29.50 2.88 3.83
C PHE A 435 30.34 3.98 3.17
N GLU A 436 31.14 4.73 3.95
CA GLU A 436 31.97 5.81 3.40
C GLU A 436 33.00 5.30 2.39
N GLU A 437 33.61 4.14 2.64
CA GLU A 437 34.50 3.46 1.70
C GLU A 437 33.78 3.12 0.38
N ALA A 438 32.61 2.49 0.47
CA ALA A 438 31.79 2.15 -0.68
C ALA A 438 31.33 3.40 -1.45
N PHE A 439 30.85 4.43 -0.74
CA PHE A 439 30.42 5.68 -1.35
C PHE A 439 31.55 6.34 -2.14
N ASN A 440 32.74 6.48 -1.54
CA ASN A 440 33.91 7.09 -2.19
C ASN A 440 34.36 6.29 -3.40
N LYS A 441 34.30 4.95 -3.34
CA LYS A 441 34.57 4.06 -4.46
C LYS A 441 33.64 4.37 -5.64
N TYR A 442 32.32 4.40 -5.43
CA TYR A 442 31.36 4.63 -6.52
C TYR A 442 31.33 6.08 -7.00
N ALA A 443 31.45 7.07 -6.11
CA ALA A 443 31.50 8.50 -6.47
C ALA A 443 32.71 8.84 -7.36
N SER A 444 33.81 8.12 -7.21
CA SER A 444 35.03 8.31 -8.03
C SER A 444 34.92 7.70 -9.43
N MET A 445 33.98 6.79 -9.66
CA MET A 445 33.85 6.13 -10.97
C MET A 445 33.46 7.12 -12.07
N PRO A 446 34.05 7.07 -13.27
CA PRO A 446 33.76 8.02 -14.36
C PRO A 446 32.25 8.15 -14.68
N LYS A 447 31.51 7.03 -14.63
CA LYS A 447 30.06 6.98 -14.94
C LYS A 447 29.15 7.64 -13.90
N TYR A 448 29.67 7.92 -12.69
CA TYR A 448 28.93 8.48 -11.57
C TYR A 448 29.52 9.79 -11.03
N ARG A 449 30.67 10.20 -11.58
CA ARG A 449 31.35 11.42 -11.15
C ARG A 449 30.44 12.64 -11.27
N GLY A 450 30.27 13.39 -10.18
CA GLY A 450 29.46 14.61 -10.14
C GLY A 450 27.95 14.41 -10.00
N LEU A 451 27.45 13.16 -9.88
CA LEU A 451 26.03 12.90 -9.60
C LEU A 451 25.62 13.37 -8.20
N ILE A 452 26.51 13.25 -7.22
CA ILE A 452 26.32 13.72 -5.84
C ILE A 452 27.44 14.72 -5.56
N ALA A 453 27.08 15.94 -5.21
CA ALA A 453 28.05 17.03 -4.96
C ALA A 453 28.59 17.03 -3.53
N HIS A 454 28.00 16.24 -2.63
CA HIS A 454 28.30 16.19 -1.21
C HIS A 454 29.28 15.06 -0.86
N SER A 455 30.00 15.22 0.23
CA SER A 455 30.92 14.22 0.76
C SER A 455 30.17 13.01 1.35
N ALA A 456 30.88 11.90 1.54
CA ALA A 456 30.31 10.70 2.15
C ALA A 456 29.67 11.00 3.50
N SER A 457 30.34 11.77 4.36
CA SER A 457 29.84 12.11 5.71
C SER A 457 28.63 13.03 5.75
N GLU A 458 28.32 13.75 4.67
CA GLU A 458 27.15 14.64 4.60
C GLU A 458 25.89 13.92 4.12
N VAL A 459 26.02 12.84 3.34
CA VAL A 459 24.91 12.17 2.68
C VAL A 459 24.25 11.07 3.50
N HIS A 460 24.84 10.68 4.63
CA HIS A 460 24.26 9.64 5.49
C HIS A 460 24.07 10.10 6.93
N ASN A 461 23.07 9.52 7.59
CA ASN A 461 22.89 9.70 9.05
C ASN A 461 22.13 8.51 9.62
N GLY A 462 22.24 8.37 10.96
CA GLY A 462 21.52 7.37 11.73
C GLY A 462 20.30 7.94 12.42
N TYR A 463 19.20 7.20 12.41
CA TYR A 463 17.98 7.50 13.15
C TYR A 463 17.75 6.44 14.23
N PHE A 464 18.02 6.81 15.49
CA PHE A 464 18.03 5.89 16.63
C PHE A 464 17.29 6.48 17.82
N SER A 465 16.90 5.60 18.77
CA SER A 465 16.43 6.01 20.08
C SER A 465 17.61 6.39 20.98
N GLY A 466 17.46 7.45 21.78
CA GLY A 466 18.53 7.91 22.64
C GLY A 466 18.14 7.98 24.11
N ASP A 467 19.05 7.59 25.02
CA ASP A 467 18.92 7.76 26.44
C ASP A 467 19.81 8.90 26.97
N LYS A 468 19.26 9.71 27.88
CA LYS A 468 20.04 10.76 28.57
C LYS A 468 20.83 10.14 29.70
N LYS A 469 22.15 10.06 29.59
CA LYS A 469 23.04 9.73 30.68
C LYS A 469 23.55 11.00 31.39
N GLY A 470 23.28 11.14 32.68
CA GLY A 470 23.67 12.27 33.53
C GLY A 470 22.49 13.16 33.94
N LYS A 471 22.69 14.01 34.94
CA LYS A 471 21.71 14.97 35.47
C LYS A 471 22.15 16.40 35.20
N GLY A 472 21.21 17.30 34.84
CA GLY A 472 21.45 18.73 34.66
C GLY A 472 22.07 19.10 33.29
N VAL A 473 22.76 20.25 33.24
CA VAL A 473 23.35 20.86 32.02
C VAL A 473 24.46 19.97 31.39
N LYS A 474 24.97 18.95 32.10
CA LYS A 474 26.00 18.02 31.62
C LYS A 474 25.42 16.67 31.14
N ALA A 475 24.11 16.53 31.00
CA ALA A 475 23.51 15.29 30.49
C ALA A 475 23.86 15.11 29.00
N LYS A 476 24.63 14.08 28.68
CA LYS A 476 24.92 13.67 27.27
C LYS A 476 23.87 12.66 26.83
N THR A 477 23.38 12.80 25.62
CA THR A 477 22.49 11.81 25.00
C THR A 477 23.37 10.70 24.43
N VAL A 478 23.18 9.47 24.89
CA VAL A 478 23.82 8.26 24.34
C VAL A 478 22.77 7.47 23.59
N TRP A 479 23.04 7.15 22.34
CA TRP A 479 22.14 6.38 21.49
C TRP A 479 22.31 4.89 21.78
N VAL A 480 21.21 4.22 22.12
CA VAL A 480 21.21 2.85 22.61
C VAL A 480 20.13 2.01 21.92
N ASP A 481 20.31 0.69 21.96
CA ASP A 481 19.38 -0.30 21.44
C ASP A 481 18.15 -0.42 22.35
N THR A 482 17.19 0.52 22.26
CA THR A 482 15.97 0.49 23.07
C THR A 482 14.71 0.40 22.26
N SER A 483 13.70 -0.22 22.84
CA SER A 483 12.37 -0.44 22.23
C SER A 483 11.44 0.78 22.33
N GLY A 484 11.91 1.99 21.99
CA GLY A 484 10.96 3.02 21.58
C GLY A 484 10.62 4.17 22.52
N THR A 485 11.46 4.55 23.49
CA THR A 485 11.31 5.82 24.19
C THR A 485 12.30 6.84 23.64
N VAL A 486 11.79 7.84 22.93
CA VAL A 486 12.58 8.80 22.15
C VAL A 486 13.08 9.93 23.03
N ALA A 487 14.40 10.04 23.20
CA ALA A 487 15.02 11.33 23.52
C ALA A 487 15.48 11.97 22.19
N LYS A 488 15.15 13.24 21.98
CA LYS A 488 15.21 13.95 20.71
C LYS A 488 16.64 14.32 20.34
N ASP A 489 17.15 13.83 19.23
CA ASP A 489 18.11 14.57 18.41
C ASP A 489 17.27 15.47 17.46
N ASP A 490 17.23 16.76 17.79
CA ASP A 490 16.20 17.63 17.22
C ASP A 490 16.33 17.85 15.71
N SER A 491 17.52 17.78 15.11
CA SER A 491 17.68 18.14 13.68
C SER A 491 17.39 16.98 12.73
N THR A 492 17.94 15.80 12.96
CA THR A 492 17.73 14.62 12.10
C THR A 492 16.33 14.05 12.28
N TYR A 493 15.81 14.03 13.52
CA TYR A 493 14.44 13.66 13.81
C TYR A 493 13.44 14.58 13.09
N GLN A 494 13.64 15.91 13.19
CA GLN A 494 12.78 16.89 12.55
C GLN A 494 12.76 16.67 11.04
N LEU A 495 13.91 16.46 10.41
CA LEU A 495 14.04 16.28 8.98
C LEU A 495 13.38 14.97 8.51
N ILE A 496 13.66 13.84 9.16
CA ILE A 496 13.17 12.53 8.74
C ILE A 496 11.67 12.39 9.03
N MET A 497 11.20 12.78 10.23
CA MET A 497 9.83 12.53 10.66
C MET A 497 8.86 13.66 10.36
N LYS A 498 9.27 14.92 10.53
CA LYS A 498 8.38 16.06 10.42
C LYS A 498 8.49 16.80 9.09
N ASP A 499 9.69 16.90 8.50
CA ASP A 499 9.91 17.65 7.27
C ASP A 499 10.15 16.74 6.07
N LYS A 500 9.25 15.76 5.88
CA LYS A 500 9.32 14.77 4.77
C LYS A 500 9.46 15.45 3.41
N GLU A 501 8.78 16.55 3.17
CA GLU A 501 8.87 17.32 1.94
C GLU A 501 10.24 17.96 1.76
N ARG A 502 10.82 18.49 2.83
CA ARG A 502 12.19 19.04 2.81
C ARG A 502 13.23 17.94 2.56
N LEU A 503 13.06 16.76 3.15
CA LEU A 503 13.95 15.62 2.89
C LEU A 503 13.99 15.23 1.39
N LEU A 504 12.90 15.45 0.66
CA LEU A 504 12.83 15.20 -0.78
C LEU A 504 13.46 16.30 -1.63
N SER A 505 13.78 17.47 -1.07
CA SER A 505 14.48 18.54 -1.79
C SER A 505 15.91 18.14 -2.14
N ALA A 506 16.36 18.57 -3.32
CA ALA A 506 17.75 18.40 -3.76
C ALA A 506 18.75 19.18 -2.86
N ASP A 507 18.28 20.25 -2.18
CA ASP A 507 19.11 21.07 -1.30
C ASP A 507 19.52 20.35 0.00
N VAL A 508 18.86 19.25 0.35
CA VAL A 508 19.18 18.45 1.53
C VAL A 508 20.13 17.33 1.12
N PRO A 509 21.36 17.26 1.67
CA PRO A 509 22.35 16.26 1.28
C PRO A 509 21.98 14.83 1.67
N LEU A 510 21.23 14.64 2.76
CA LEU A 510 20.87 13.32 3.29
C LEU A 510 20.16 12.45 2.24
N GLN A 511 20.74 11.30 1.95
CA GLN A 511 20.24 10.31 0.98
C GLN A 511 20.25 8.87 1.52
N PHE A 512 21.09 8.59 2.51
CA PHE A 512 21.22 7.26 3.12
C PHE A 512 20.90 7.33 4.60
N ILE A 513 19.96 6.49 5.04
CA ILE A 513 19.42 6.52 6.42
C ILE A 513 19.65 5.15 7.05
N PHE A 514 20.38 5.13 8.17
CA PHE A 514 20.56 3.95 9.00
C PHE A 514 19.55 3.97 10.16
N SER A 515 18.85 2.86 10.38
CA SER A 515 17.85 2.76 11.44
C SER A 515 17.85 1.40 12.12
N HIS A 516 17.75 1.39 13.45
CA HIS A 516 17.61 0.16 14.22
C HIS A 516 16.11 -0.19 14.35
N SER A 517 15.40 0.40 15.30
CA SER A 517 13.99 0.09 15.56
C SER A 517 13.04 1.27 15.30
N ALA A 518 13.60 2.47 15.26
CA ALA A 518 12.80 3.70 15.31
C ALA A 518 11.97 4.00 14.06
N LEU A 519 12.38 3.49 12.88
CA LEU A 519 11.61 3.61 11.64
C LEU A 519 10.68 2.43 11.38
N ARG A 520 10.50 1.49 12.33
CA ARG A 520 9.68 0.28 12.10
C ARG A 520 8.21 0.57 11.86
N GLU A 521 7.66 1.65 12.44
CA GLU A 521 6.24 1.99 12.29
C GLU A 521 6.04 3.46 11.94
N GLY A 522 5.10 3.75 11.05
CA GLY A 522 4.59 5.09 10.76
C GLY A 522 5.45 6.00 9.88
N TRP A 523 6.67 5.61 9.50
CA TRP A 523 7.45 6.38 8.55
C TRP A 523 7.32 5.80 7.14
N ASP A 524 7.02 6.66 6.19
CA ASP A 524 6.92 6.36 4.78
C ASP A 524 7.44 7.54 3.97
N ASN A 525 8.28 7.28 3.00
CA ASN A 525 8.74 8.28 2.06
C ASN A 525 8.66 7.73 0.63
N PRO A 526 8.04 8.47 -0.30
CA PRO A 526 7.81 7.97 -1.66
C PRO A 526 9.12 7.68 -2.43
N ASN A 527 10.20 8.34 -2.08
CA ASN A 527 11.44 8.25 -2.84
C ASN A 527 12.48 7.28 -2.24
N VAL A 528 12.03 6.34 -1.40
CA VAL A 528 12.85 5.19 -1.00
C VAL A 528 12.91 4.19 -2.16
N PHE A 529 14.12 3.86 -2.61
CA PHE A 529 14.34 2.94 -3.72
C PHE A 529 15.21 1.74 -3.35
N GLN A 530 15.98 1.80 -2.27
CA GLN A 530 16.78 0.69 -1.79
C GLN A 530 16.47 0.45 -0.31
N ILE A 531 16.36 -0.83 0.05
CA ILE A 531 16.27 -1.30 1.43
C ILE A 531 17.29 -2.40 1.63
N CYS A 532 18.22 -2.16 2.53
CA CYS A 532 19.24 -3.11 2.95
C CYS A 532 18.92 -3.60 4.37
N THR A 533 18.80 -4.91 4.55
CA THR A 533 18.56 -5.52 5.86
C THR A 533 19.85 -6.12 6.38
N LEU A 534 20.54 -5.40 7.28
CA LEU A 534 21.76 -5.83 7.97
C LEU A 534 21.43 -6.51 9.31
N ASN A 535 20.16 -6.82 9.53
CA ASN A 535 19.66 -7.53 10.69
C ASN A 535 19.12 -8.91 10.25
N GLU A 536 19.28 -9.90 11.10
CA GLU A 536 18.69 -11.22 10.87
C GLU A 536 17.20 -11.20 11.18
N THR A 537 16.37 -10.91 10.21
CA THR A 537 14.92 -10.92 10.38
C THR A 537 14.34 -12.22 9.78
N LYS A 538 14.00 -13.19 10.62
CA LYS A 538 13.37 -14.46 10.22
C LYS A 538 11.83 -14.37 10.10
N SER A 539 11.18 -13.32 10.63
CA SER A 539 9.73 -13.15 10.56
C SER A 539 9.31 -12.54 9.22
N ALA A 540 8.52 -13.28 8.46
CA ALA A 540 7.96 -12.83 7.17
C ALA A 540 7.15 -11.52 7.31
N MET A 541 6.29 -11.42 8.32
CA MET A 541 5.51 -10.20 8.61
C MET A 541 6.40 -8.97 8.82
N LYS A 542 7.54 -9.15 9.52
CA LYS A 542 8.48 -8.05 9.75
C LYS A 542 9.18 -7.64 8.46
N LYS A 543 9.58 -8.60 7.61
CA LYS A 543 10.14 -8.34 6.28
C LYS A 543 9.16 -7.50 5.44
N ARG A 544 7.88 -7.89 5.41
CA ARG A 544 6.85 -7.15 4.67
C ARG A 544 6.66 -5.73 5.18
N GLN A 545 6.67 -5.51 6.50
CA GLN A 545 6.60 -4.18 7.09
C GLN A 545 7.81 -3.31 6.72
N GLU A 546 9.02 -3.87 6.70
CA GLU A 546 10.24 -3.18 6.28
C GLU A 546 10.19 -2.81 4.79
N ILE A 547 9.80 -3.74 3.92
CA ILE A 547 9.61 -3.50 2.47
C ILE A 547 8.54 -2.44 2.23
N GLY A 548 7.46 -2.48 2.99
CA GLY A 548 6.34 -1.53 2.89
C GLY A 548 6.77 -0.06 2.95
N ARG A 549 7.91 0.25 3.60
CA ARG A 549 8.48 1.62 3.66
C ARG A 549 8.90 2.16 2.29
N GLY A 550 9.25 1.28 1.36
CA GLY A 550 9.70 1.64 0.02
C GLY A 550 8.66 1.48 -1.08
N LEU A 551 7.50 0.89 -0.81
CA LEU A 551 6.52 0.53 -1.85
C LEU A 551 5.79 1.72 -2.49
N ARG A 552 5.76 2.87 -1.84
CA ARG A 552 5.06 4.05 -2.35
C ARG A 552 5.66 4.53 -3.69
N LEU A 553 4.81 4.84 -4.67
CA LEU A 553 5.26 5.42 -5.94
C LEU A 553 6.00 6.74 -5.70
N CYS A 554 7.11 6.94 -6.40
CA CYS A 554 7.96 8.11 -6.20
C CYS A 554 7.34 9.40 -6.73
N VAL A 555 7.89 10.53 -6.24
CA VAL A 555 7.51 11.87 -6.69
C VAL A 555 8.73 12.60 -7.25
N ASN A 556 8.48 13.46 -8.22
CA ASN A 556 9.49 14.34 -8.80
C ASN A 556 9.71 15.59 -7.92
N LYS A 557 10.61 16.48 -8.33
CA LYS A 557 10.93 17.76 -7.66
C LYS A 557 9.73 18.70 -7.53
N ASP A 558 8.69 18.54 -8.36
CA ASP A 558 7.48 19.37 -8.38
C ASP A 558 6.39 18.77 -7.46
N GLY A 559 6.67 17.64 -6.81
CA GLY A 559 5.76 16.94 -5.90
C GLY A 559 4.75 16.05 -6.63
N GLU A 560 4.90 15.85 -7.93
CA GLU A 560 4.01 15.04 -8.75
C GLU A 560 4.42 13.57 -8.73
N ARG A 561 3.45 12.67 -8.69
CA ARG A 561 3.67 11.22 -8.70
C ARG A 561 4.12 10.74 -10.07
N VAL A 562 5.24 10.03 -10.12
CA VAL A 562 5.76 9.39 -11.33
C VAL A 562 5.07 8.03 -11.51
N GLN A 563 4.47 7.80 -12.70
CA GLN A 563 3.71 6.57 -12.97
C GLN A 563 4.52 5.51 -13.76
N ASP A 564 5.75 5.83 -14.19
CA ASP A 564 6.57 4.90 -14.98
C ASP A 564 7.00 3.71 -14.11
N LYS A 565 6.59 2.49 -14.49
CA LYS A 565 6.91 1.24 -13.80
C LYS A 565 8.44 0.99 -13.75
N ARG A 566 9.21 1.42 -14.76
CA ARG A 566 10.68 1.27 -14.82
C ARG A 566 11.39 2.16 -13.80
N VAL A 567 10.77 3.29 -13.48
CA VAL A 567 11.23 4.19 -12.41
C VAL A 567 10.85 3.63 -11.06
N ASN A 568 9.64 3.09 -10.92
CA ASN A 568 9.08 2.63 -9.66
C ASN A 568 9.49 1.18 -9.37
N VAL A 569 10.76 0.97 -9.11
CA VAL A 569 11.34 -0.32 -8.68
C VAL A 569 12.04 -0.13 -7.35
N LEU A 570 11.68 -0.93 -6.36
CA LEU A 570 12.31 -1.00 -5.04
C LEU A 570 13.28 -2.18 -5.03
N THR A 571 14.55 -1.91 -4.80
CA THR A 571 15.59 -2.93 -4.66
C THR A 571 15.76 -3.30 -3.20
N VAL A 572 15.56 -4.56 -2.86
CA VAL A 572 15.78 -5.11 -1.52
C VAL A 572 17.07 -5.92 -1.52
N ILE A 573 17.94 -5.63 -0.57
CA ILE A 573 19.25 -6.30 -0.42
C ILE A 573 19.26 -7.06 0.91
N PRO A 574 18.75 -8.31 0.95
CA PRO A 574 18.74 -9.14 2.14
C PRO A 574 20.05 -9.93 2.30
N ASN A 575 20.26 -10.51 3.49
CA ASN A 575 21.33 -11.45 3.78
C ASN A 575 20.92 -12.92 3.52
N GLU A 576 20.12 -13.13 2.51
CA GLU A 576 19.62 -14.45 2.11
C GLU A 576 19.50 -14.53 0.59
N SER A 577 19.35 -15.74 0.04
CA SER A 577 19.17 -15.90 -1.41
C SER A 577 17.89 -15.24 -1.91
N TYR A 578 17.90 -14.89 -3.19
CA TYR A 578 16.70 -14.42 -3.87
C TYR A 578 15.56 -15.44 -3.75
N GLU A 579 15.86 -16.71 -3.95
CA GLU A 579 14.87 -17.81 -3.93
C GLU A 579 14.22 -17.94 -2.55
N ALA A 580 15.03 -17.92 -1.48
CA ALA A 580 14.54 -18.00 -0.10
C ALA A 580 13.69 -16.78 0.25
N PHE A 581 14.15 -15.57 -0.10
CA PHE A 581 13.43 -14.34 0.17
C PHE A 581 12.12 -14.26 -0.60
N ALA A 582 12.17 -14.53 -1.92
CA ALA A 582 10.99 -14.47 -2.78
C ALA A 582 9.95 -15.50 -2.36
N LYS A 583 10.36 -16.74 -2.08
CA LYS A 583 9.48 -17.81 -1.61
C LYS A 583 8.79 -17.43 -0.29
N ALA A 584 9.54 -16.90 0.68
CA ALA A 584 8.97 -16.50 1.97
C ALA A 584 7.95 -15.37 1.84
N LEU A 585 8.26 -14.34 1.03
CA LEU A 585 7.35 -13.21 0.79
C LEU A 585 6.11 -13.64 0.00
N GLN A 586 6.28 -14.49 -1.01
CA GLN A 586 5.18 -15.02 -1.82
C GLN A 586 4.24 -15.86 -0.96
N GLN A 587 4.78 -16.76 -0.16
CA GLN A 587 3.99 -17.63 0.72
C GLN A 587 3.17 -16.81 1.72
N GLU A 588 3.76 -15.78 2.35
CA GLU A 588 3.04 -14.90 3.29
C GLU A 588 1.86 -14.20 2.61
N ILE A 589 2.07 -13.65 1.40
CA ILE A 589 1.01 -12.97 0.66
C ILE A 589 -0.07 -13.95 0.21
N GLU A 590 0.30 -15.15 -0.23
CA GLU A 590 -0.64 -16.21 -0.62
C GLU A 590 -1.45 -16.73 0.57
N ASP A 591 -0.82 -16.95 1.72
CA ASP A 591 -1.50 -17.38 2.95
C ASP A 591 -2.52 -16.35 3.46
N GLU A 592 -2.22 -15.05 3.28
CA GLU A 592 -3.10 -13.98 3.71
C GLU A 592 -4.23 -13.70 2.71
N THR A 593 -3.93 -13.71 1.42
CA THR A 593 -4.86 -13.25 0.38
C THR A 593 -5.59 -14.39 -0.34
N GLY A 594 -5.09 -15.62 -0.22
CA GLY A 594 -5.55 -16.75 -1.01
C GLY A 594 -5.24 -16.65 -2.52
N VAL A 595 -4.43 -15.65 -2.93
CA VAL A 595 -4.08 -15.39 -4.33
C VAL A 595 -2.58 -15.53 -4.55
N SER A 596 -2.18 -16.27 -5.59
CA SER A 596 -0.76 -16.46 -5.89
C SER A 596 -0.06 -15.14 -6.20
N PHE A 597 1.09 -14.93 -5.58
CA PHE A 597 1.98 -13.79 -5.81
C PHE A 597 3.22 -14.19 -6.63
N SER A 598 3.24 -15.41 -7.16
CA SER A 598 4.36 -15.96 -7.93
C SER A 598 4.75 -15.07 -9.12
N GLY A 599 6.04 -15.00 -9.41
CA GLY A 599 6.59 -14.25 -10.54
C GLY A 599 6.63 -12.72 -10.37
N ARG A 600 6.03 -12.14 -9.33
CA ARG A 600 5.99 -10.69 -9.11
C ARG A 600 7.23 -10.14 -8.39
N VAL A 601 7.92 -10.96 -7.62
CA VAL A 601 9.23 -10.61 -7.05
C VAL A 601 10.29 -10.91 -8.10
N LYS A 602 11.08 -9.92 -8.47
CA LYS A 602 12.07 -10.03 -9.55
C LYS A 602 13.47 -10.27 -8.99
N ASN A 603 14.28 -11.06 -9.71
CA ASN A 603 15.70 -11.24 -9.38
C ASN A 603 16.50 -10.08 -10.01
N ALA A 604 17.13 -9.24 -9.18
CA ALA A 604 17.90 -8.10 -9.64
C ALA A 604 19.10 -8.48 -10.54
N ARG A 605 19.64 -9.70 -10.35
CA ARG A 605 20.79 -10.22 -11.08
C ARG A 605 20.42 -10.96 -12.36
N ALA A 606 19.19 -11.49 -12.45
CA ALA A 606 18.72 -12.22 -13.61
C ALA A 606 18.05 -11.26 -14.61
N LYS A 607 18.87 -10.58 -15.40
CA LYS A 607 18.42 -9.61 -16.41
C LYS A 607 18.76 -10.07 -17.81
N ALA A 608 18.01 -9.54 -18.77
CA ALA A 608 18.28 -9.72 -20.18
C ALA A 608 18.20 -8.38 -20.91
N ARG A 609 19.01 -8.26 -21.95
CA ARG A 609 18.93 -7.20 -22.91
C ARG A 609 18.05 -7.65 -24.05
N ILE A 610 16.95 -6.94 -24.27
CA ILE A 610 15.98 -7.23 -25.30
C ILE A 610 16.27 -6.35 -26.51
N LYS A 611 16.36 -6.94 -27.67
CA LYS A 611 16.49 -6.23 -28.93
C LYS A 611 15.65 -6.90 -30.01
N ARG A 612 15.40 -6.19 -31.08
CA ARG A 612 14.82 -6.78 -32.28
C ARG A 612 15.79 -7.81 -32.87
N LYS A 613 15.29 -9.00 -33.19
CA LYS A 613 16.10 -10.02 -33.90
C LYS A 613 16.27 -9.66 -35.39
N ALA A 614 17.30 -10.18 -36.01
CA ALA A 614 17.40 -10.17 -37.47
C ALA A 614 16.32 -11.12 -38.04
N LEU A 615 15.37 -10.55 -38.77
CA LEU A 615 14.28 -11.31 -39.39
C LEU A 615 14.70 -11.92 -40.72
N SER A 616 14.22 -13.11 -41.04
CA SER A 616 14.28 -13.64 -42.38
C SER A 616 13.46 -12.78 -43.34
N ALA A 617 13.70 -12.94 -44.66
CA ALA A 617 12.93 -12.18 -45.65
C ALA A 617 11.42 -12.44 -45.59
N GLU A 618 11.00 -13.63 -45.20
CA GLU A 618 9.61 -14.01 -45.02
C GLU A 618 9.01 -13.37 -43.75
N GLU A 619 9.73 -13.46 -42.62
CA GLU A 619 9.30 -12.82 -41.38
C GLU A 619 9.21 -11.29 -41.51
N GLU A 620 10.20 -10.67 -42.20
CA GLU A 620 10.15 -9.22 -42.45
C GLU A 620 8.96 -8.86 -43.30
N ALA A 621 8.63 -9.66 -44.31
CA ALA A 621 7.43 -9.44 -45.15
C ALA A 621 6.13 -9.54 -44.33
N LEU A 622 6.04 -10.52 -43.41
CA LEU A 622 4.89 -10.66 -42.51
C LEU A 622 4.79 -9.49 -41.53
N PHE A 623 5.90 -9.10 -40.91
CA PHE A 623 5.96 -7.95 -40.02
C PHE A 623 5.55 -6.65 -40.74
N GLN A 624 6.12 -6.40 -41.93
CA GLN A 624 5.77 -5.21 -42.72
C GLN A 624 4.32 -5.19 -43.16
N ALA A 625 3.76 -6.35 -43.48
CA ALA A 625 2.37 -6.47 -43.89
C ALA A 625 1.40 -6.05 -42.77
N ILE A 626 1.63 -6.48 -41.51
CA ILE A 626 0.79 -6.10 -40.39
C ILE A 626 1.12 -4.68 -39.92
N TRP A 627 2.43 -4.30 -39.87
CA TRP A 627 2.84 -2.99 -39.39
C TRP A 627 2.27 -1.86 -40.24
N LYS A 628 2.29 -1.99 -41.55
CA LYS A 628 1.66 -1.00 -42.47
C LYS A 628 0.18 -0.81 -42.24
N LYS A 629 -0.51 -1.81 -41.68
CA LYS A 629 -1.95 -1.72 -41.36
C LYS A 629 -2.23 -1.04 -40.04
N ILE A 630 -1.27 -0.97 -39.11
CA ILE A 630 -1.47 -0.44 -37.72
C ILE A 630 -0.63 0.80 -37.40
N ASN A 631 0.39 1.14 -38.21
CA ASN A 631 1.36 2.20 -37.88
C ASN A 631 0.85 3.63 -38.00
N TYR A 632 -0.41 3.84 -38.38
CA TYR A 632 -0.97 5.18 -38.52
C TYR A 632 -1.37 5.80 -37.19
N GLN A 633 -1.07 7.08 -37.00
CA GLN A 633 -1.60 7.86 -35.89
C GLN A 633 -2.95 8.48 -36.25
N THR A 634 -3.83 8.53 -35.27
CA THR A 634 -5.15 9.09 -35.44
C THR A 634 -5.45 10.22 -34.49
N SER A 635 -6.31 11.11 -34.95
CA SER A 635 -7.11 11.99 -34.09
C SER A 635 -8.54 11.48 -34.05
N TYR A 636 -9.23 11.80 -32.99
CA TYR A 636 -10.65 11.51 -32.89
C TYR A 636 -11.47 12.78 -32.75
N SER A 637 -12.70 12.72 -33.18
CA SER A 637 -13.76 13.68 -32.90
C SER A 637 -14.93 12.93 -32.26
N VAL A 638 -15.58 13.55 -31.30
CA VAL A 638 -16.79 13.02 -30.69
C VAL A 638 -17.96 13.91 -31.11
N THR A 639 -18.93 13.32 -31.75
CA THR A 639 -20.18 14.02 -32.07
C THR A 639 -21.20 13.60 -31.01
N LEU A 640 -21.54 14.55 -30.15
CA LEU A 640 -22.56 14.35 -29.13
C LEU A 640 -23.88 14.95 -29.63
N ASP A 641 -24.86 14.11 -29.79
CA ASP A 641 -26.25 14.52 -30.01
C ASP A 641 -26.88 14.82 -28.64
N THR A 642 -26.99 16.11 -28.32
CA THR A 642 -27.53 16.54 -27.02
C THR A 642 -28.98 16.07 -26.78
N PRO A 643 -29.89 16.16 -27.75
CA PRO A 643 -31.22 15.57 -27.68
C PRO A 643 -31.21 14.07 -27.38
N ALA A 644 -30.34 13.30 -28.09
CA ALA A 644 -30.19 11.86 -27.83
C ALA A 644 -29.64 11.57 -26.45
N LEU A 645 -28.67 12.36 -25.96
CA LEU A 645 -28.16 12.25 -24.63
C LEU A 645 -29.24 12.47 -23.57
N ILE A 646 -30.03 13.51 -23.71
CA ILE A 646 -31.14 13.82 -22.81
C ILE A 646 -32.13 12.65 -22.81
N ALA A 647 -32.52 12.15 -23.99
CA ALA A 647 -33.48 11.05 -24.10
C ALA A 647 -32.95 9.75 -23.44
N GLU A 648 -31.67 9.40 -23.64
CA GLU A 648 -31.07 8.20 -23.04
C GLU A 648 -30.90 8.36 -21.52
N CYS A 649 -30.52 9.54 -21.04
CA CYS A 649 -30.43 9.80 -19.60
C CYS A 649 -31.81 9.75 -18.92
N VAL A 650 -32.85 10.32 -19.55
CA VAL A 650 -34.23 10.24 -19.09
C VAL A 650 -34.69 8.81 -19.02
N LYS A 651 -34.44 8.03 -20.07
CA LYS A 651 -34.77 6.60 -20.12
C LYS A 651 -34.03 5.80 -19.04
N ALA A 652 -32.72 6.02 -18.90
CA ALA A 652 -31.91 5.35 -17.86
C ALA A 652 -32.41 5.66 -16.46
N LEU A 653 -32.65 6.93 -16.14
CA LEU A 653 -33.20 7.33 -14.85
C LEU A 653 -34.63 6.79 -14.62
N GLY A 654 -35.39 6.56 -15.67
CA GLY A 654 -36.71 5.94 -15.63
C GLY A 654 -36.66 4.42 -15.41
N ASP A 655 -35.53 3.76 -15.66
CA ASP A 655 -35.36 2.33 -15.39
C ASP A 655 -35.13 2.06 -13.90
N LEU A 656 -36.22 1.76 -13.22
CA LEU A 656 -36.23 1.48 -11.78
C LEU A 656 -35.53 0.17 -11.39
N LYS A 657 -35.16 -0.70 -12.34
CA LYS A 657 -34.34 -1.90 -12.07
C LYS A 657 -32.87 -1.51 -11.95
N GLN A 658 -32.42 -0.61 -12.82
CA GLN A 658 -31.04 -0.15 -12.84
C GLN A 658 -30.81 0.98 -11.81
N TYR A 659 -31.78 1.91 -11.69
CA TYR A 659 -31.74 3.04 -10.77
C TYR A 659 -33.02 3.06 -9.93
N PRO A 660 -33.06 2.30 -8.81
CA PRO A 660 -34.26 2.22 -7.97
C PRO A 660 -34.71 3.60 -7.45
N LYS A 661 -35.99 3.72 -7.11
CA LYS A 661 -36.51 4.92 -6.46
C LYS A 661 -35.79 5.17 -5.14
N VAL A 662 -35.44 6.43 -4.95
CA VAL A 662 -34.80 6.88 -3.72
C VAL A 662 -35.80 6.71 -2.55
N ARG A 663 -35.34 6.03 -1.52
CA ARG A 663 -36.16 5.79 -0.32
C ARG A 663 -35.97 6.92 0.68
N PRO A 664 -37.02 7.33 1.37
CA PRO A 664 -36.87 8.25 2.47
C PRO A 664 -36.05 7.61 3.59
N PRO A 665 -35.29 8.43 4.35
CA PRO A 665 -34.69 7.93 5.58
C PRO A 665 -35.78 7.42 6.51
N LYS A 666 -35.60 6.21 7.06
CA LYS A 666 -36.54 5.61 7.97
C LYS A 666 -36.26 6.06 9.40
N ILE A 667 -37.31 6.49 10.11
CA ILE A 667 -37.25 6.69 11.55
C ILE A 667 -37.84 5.44 12.20
N ARG A 668 -37.00 4.74 12.98
CA ARG A 668 -37.42 3.62 13.78
C ARG A 668 -37.75 4.10 15.20
N ALA A 669 -38.93 3.80 15.68
CA ALA A 669 -39.31 4.04 17.06
C ALA A 669 -39.40 2.71 17.82
N ASP A 670 -38.48 2.49 18.75
CA ASP A 670 -38.48 1.31 19.60
C ASP A 670 -39.24 1.61 20.89
N LYS A 671 -40.24 0.78 21.20
CA LYS A 671 -40.96 0.83 22.45
C LYS A 671 -40.39 -0.21 23.40
N ALA A 672 -39.75 0.23 24.46
CA ALA A 672 -39.32 -0.65 25.55
C ALA A 672 -40.12 -0.42 26.81
N LYS A 673 -40.55 -1.51 27.48
CA LYS A 673 -41.10 -1.48 28.81
C LYS A 673 -39.96 -1.60 29.81
N ILE A 674 -39.85 -0.63 30.68
CA ILE A 674 -38.90 -0.66 31.78
C ILE A 674 -39.51 -1.47 32.90
N ILE A 675 -38.90 -2.56 33.30
CA ILE A 675 -39.25 -3.37 34.45
C ILE A 675 -38.18 -3.11 35.53
N MET A 676 -38.60 -2.53 36.65
CA MET A 676 -37.77 -2.36 37.84
C MET A 676 -37.88 -3.61 38.70
N ARG A 677 -36.79 -4.29 38.99
CA ARG A 677 -36.63 -5.41 39.92
C ARG A 677 -35.68 -5.01 41.03
N SER A 678 -35.69 -5.77 42.13
CA SER A 678 -34.78 -5.57 43.26
C SER A 678 -33.27 -5.74 42.87
N GLU A 679 -33.02 -6.38 41.72
CA GLU A 679 -31.67 -6.71 41.21
C GLU A 679 -31.21 -5.79 40.08
N GLY A 680 -32.02 -4.78 39.67
CA GLY A 680 -31.69 -3.85 38.58
C GLY A 680 -32.88 -3.50 37.68
N VAL A 681 -32.60 -2.70 36.66
CA VAL A 681 -33.58 -2.24 35.67
C VAL A 681 -33.40 -3.01 34.39
N GLU A 682 -34.42 -3.77 33.97
CA GLU A 682 -34.43 -4.48 32.67
C GLU A 682 -35.33 -3.74 31.68
N GLY A 683 -34.83 -3.53 30.46
CA GLY A 683 -35.59 -3.05 29.33
C GLY A 683 -36.16 -4.24 28.52
N LEU A 684 -37.47 -4.45 28.52
CA LEU A 684 -38.13 -5.43 27.68
C LEU A 684 -38.60 -4.74 26.40
N HIS A 685 -38.08 -5.13 25.27
CA HIS A 685 -38.54 -4.63 23.97
C HIS A 685 -39.97 -5.08 23.68
N ILE A 686 -40.89 -4.13 23.43
CA ILE A 686 -42.33 -4.44 23.26
C ILE A 686 -42.73 -4.39 21.78
N GLY A 687 -41.98 -3.71 20.94
CA GLY A 687 -42.28 -3.62 19.51
C GLY A 687 -41.51 -2.50 18.80
N THR A 688 -41.27 -2.71 17.53
CA THR A 688 -40.68 -1.75 16.60
C THR A 688 -41.79 -1.17 15.72
N GLY A 689 -41.79 0.15 15.58
CA GLY A 689 -42.58 0.83 14.55
C GLY A 689 -41.64 1.57 13.60
N ASP A 690 -41.61 1.17 12.34
CA ASP A 690 -40.90 1.91 11.30
C ASP A 690 -41.79 3.01 10.75
N THR A 691 -41.32 4.24 10.75
CA THR A 691 -42.04 5.36 10.12
C THR A 691 -41.08 6.03 9.14
N ASP A 692 -41.51 6.24 7.90
CA ASP A 692 -40.77 7.03 6.94
C ASP A 692 -40.63 8.47 7.47
N ALA A 693 -39.38 8.95 7.52
CA ALA A 693 -39.08 10.31 7.94
C ALA A 693 -39.62 11.30 6.90
N LYS A 694 -40.59 12.12 7.28
CA LYS A 694 -40.90 13.31 6.48
C LYS A 694 -39.84 14.37 6.75
N VAL A 695 -38.95 14.58 5.75
CA VAL A 695 -37.95 15.62 5.85
C VAL A 695 -38.62 16.99 5.63
N TYR A 696 -38.91 17.69 6.71
CA TYR A 696 -39.41 19.06 6.65
C TYR A 696 -38.20 20.03 6.62
N GLY A 697 -38.14 20.92 5.62
CA GLY A 697 -37.21 22.04 5.61
C GLY A 697 -35.81 21.71 5.13
N THR A 698 -35.62 20.77 4.20
CA THR A 698 -34.35 20.53 3.55
C THR A 698 -33.98 21.74 2.68
N THR A 699 -32.87 22.40 2.98
CA THR A 699 -32.22 23.30 2.02
C THR A 699 -31.64 22.41 0.90
N VAL A 700 -32.27 22.45 -0.25
CA VAL A 700 -31.76 21.78 -1.45
C VAL A 700 -30.50 22.55 -1.88
N PRO A 701 -29.33 21.90 -2.00
CA PRO A 701 -28.12 22.56 -2.53
C PRO A 701 -28.36 23.01 -3.97
N ASP A 702 -27.48 23.87 -4.51
CA ASP A 702 -27.53 24.17 -5.96
C ASP A 702 -27.28 22.88 -6.76
N VAL A 703 -28.37 22.20 -7.08
CA VAL A 703 -28.42 20.91 -7.78
C VAL A 703 -27.66 20.99 -9.10
N TYR A 704 -27.78 22.12 -9.80
CA TYR A 704 -27.15 22.30 -11.09
C TYR A 704 -25.64 22.44 -10.98
N ALA A 705 -25.17 23.25 -10.05
CA ALA A 705 -23.74 23.38 -9.78
C ALA A 705 -23.14 22.06 -9.30
N TYR A 706 -23.87 21.33 -8.47
CA TYR A 706 -23.44 20.03 -7.94
C TYR A 706 -23.25 18.99 -9.04
N ILE A 707 -24.23 18.86 -9.96
CA ILE A 707 -24.17 17.92 -11.08
C ILE A 707 -23.17 18.40 -12.13
N GLN A 708 -23.19 19.69 -12.49
CA GLN A 708 -22.34 20.28 -13.52
C GLN A 708 -20.84 20.08 -13.23
N ASN A 709 -20.43 20.25 -11.98
CA ASN A 709 -19.04 20.03 -11.57
C ASN A 709 -18.57 18.57 -11.67
N ARG A 710 -19.50 17.62 -11.83
CA ARG A 710 -19.19 16.18 -11.92
C ARG A 710 -19.36 15.59 -13.30
N VAL A 711 -20.31 16.11 -14.08
CA VAL A 711 -20.68 15.50 -15.38
C VAL A 711 -20.36 16.42 -16.56
N HIS A 712 -19.98 17.69 -16.29
CA HIS A 712 -19.64 18.69 -17.32
C HIS A 712 -20.72 18.93 -18.40
N LEU A 713 -21.98 18.82 -18.01
CA LEU A 713 -23.13 19.16 -18.89
C LEU A 713 -23.61 20.58 -18.65
N SER A 714 -24.29 21.13 -19.65
CA SER A 714 -24.94 22.44 -19.52
C SER A 714 -26.10 22.39 -18.50
N ARG A 715 -26.39 23.51 -17.84
CA ARG A 715 -27.54 23.59 -16.92
C ARG A 715 -28.86 23.26 -17.60
N SER A 716 -29.03 23.67 -18.86
CA SER A 716 -30.21 23.37 -19.65
C SER A 716 -30.38 21.86 -19.90
N SER A 717 -29.28 21.17 -20.22
CA SER A 717 -29.30 19.71 -20.42
C SER A 717 -29.60 18.97 -19.09
N ILE A 718 -28.98 19.41 -18.00
CA ILE A 718 -29.22 18.84 -16.66
C ILE A 718 -30.70 19.02 -16.27
N PHE A 719 -31.24 20.24 -16.51
CA PHE A 719 -32.65 20.52 -16.24
C PHE A 719 -33.56 19.60 -17.05
N ALA A 720 -33.33 19.51 -18.37
CA ALA A 720 -34.15 18.68 -19.24
C ALA A 720 -34.11 17.18 -18.86
N ILE A 721 -32.97 16.69 -18.41
CA ILE A 721 -32.82 15.29 -17.93
C ILE A 721 -33.58 15.09 -16.63
N LEU A 722 -33.41 15.98 -15.66
CA LEU A 722 -34.03 15.84 -14.35
C LEU A 722 -35.56 15.99 -14.45
N ASP A 723 -36.03 16.99 -15.22
CA ASP A 723 -37.45 17.24 -15.45
C ASP A 723 -38.08 16.09 -16.24
N GLY A 724 -37.46 15.70 -17.34
CA GLY A 724 -37.92 14.59 -18.19
C GLY A 724 -37.94 13.23 -17.49
N SER A 725 -37.11 13.04 -16.46
CA SER A 725 -37.11 11.80 -15.69
C SER A 725 -38.39 11.60 -14.85
N GLY A 726 -39.14 12.67 -14.58
CA GLY A 726 -40.28 12.65 -13.68
C GLY A 726 -39.95 12.35 -12.21
N ARG A 727 -38.68 12.37 -11.84
CA ARG A 727 -38.17 11.95 -10.53
C ARG A 727 -37.72 13.10 -9.64
N LEU A 728 -37.89 14.35 -10.07
CA LEU A 728 -37.47 15.54 -9.30
C LEU A 728 -38.06 15.55 -7.87
N GLY A 729 -39.25 14.96 -7.65
CA GLY A 729 -39.82 14.82 -6.33
C GLY A 729 -38.96 14.01 -5.35
N GLU A 730 -38.06 13.16 -5.85
CA GLU A 730 -37.15 12.36 -5.03
C GLU A 730 -36.06 13.22 -4.36
N LEU A 731 -35.75 14.41 -4.91
CA LEU A 731 -34.92 15.42 -4.25
C LEU A 731 -35.46 15.85 -2.87
N LEU A 732 -36.76 15.81 -2.69
CA LEU A 732 -37.41 16.13 -1.38
C LEU A 732 -37.41 14.91 -0.45
N VAL A 733 -37.23 13.73 -1.00
CA VAL A 733 -37.20 12.47 -0.24
C VAL A 733 -35.81 12.23 0.35
N ASN A 734 -34.78 12.28 -0.49
CA ASN A 734 -33.35 12.18 -0.10
C ASN A 734 -32.47 12.86 -1.17
N PRO A 735 -32.12 14.15 -1.00
CA PRO A 735 -31.40 14.94 -2.00
C PRO A 735 -30.10 14.30 -2.47
N GLN A 736 -29.29 13.81 -1.53
CA GLN A 736 -27.97 13.26 -1.86
C GLN A 736 -28.10 11.97 -2.67
N ALA A 737 -28.91 11.03 -2.22
CA ALA A 737 -29.10 9.77 -2.92
C ALA A 737 -29.66 9.98 -4.34
N PHE A 738 -30.57 10.96 -4.50
CA PHE A 738 -31.07 11.31 -5.83
C PHE A 738 -29.99 11.93 -6.73
N LEU A 739 -29.19 12.84 -6.20
CA LEU A 739 -28.11 13.48 -6.96
C LEU A 739 -27.06 12.45 -7.39
N ASP A 740 -26.67 11.55 -6.52
CA ASP A 740 -25.70 10.49 -6.84
C ASP A 740 -26.26 9.53 -7.91
N THR A 741 -27.53 9.17 -7.80
CA THR A 741 -28.23 8.37 -8.81
C THR A 741 -28.26 9.08 -10.17
N ALA A 742 -28.61 10.36 -10.18
CA ALA A 742 -28.67 11.17 -11.41
C ALA A 742 -27.27 11.31 -12.06
N ILE A 743 -26.24 11.59 -11.25
CA ILE A 743 -24.87 11.70 -11.73
C ILE A 743 -24.38 10.37 -12.31
N ALA A 744 -24.63 9.25 -11.62
CA ALA A 744 -24.25 7.93 -12.11
C ALA A 744 -24.92 7.61 -13.45
N ALA A 745 -26.21 7.87 -13.58
CA ALA A 745 -26.94 7.66 -14.83
C ALA A 745 -26.41 8.56 -15.97
N MET A 746 -26.27 9.87 -15.71
CA MET A 746 -25.76 10.83 -16.70
C MET A 746 -24.33 10.48 -17.13
N THR A 747 -23.46 10.11 -16.19
CA THR A 747 -22.07 9.74 -16.51
C THR A 747 -22.01 8.49 -17.37
N THR A 748 -22.80 7.48 -17.04
CA THR A 748 -22.87 6.22 -17.81
C THR A 748 -23.38 6.48 -19.24
N CYS A 749 -24.48 7.24 -19.38
CA CYS A 749 -25.04 7.58 -20.69
C CYS A 749 -24.07 8.44 -21.53
N LEU A 750 -23.46 9.45 -20.90
CA LEU A 750 -22.48 10.33 -21.56
C LEU A 750 -21.30 9.51 -22.11
N GLN A 751 -20.70 8.65 -21.30
CA GLN A 751 -19.57 7.82 -21.72
C GLN A 751 -19.97 6.87 -22.84
N ALA A 752 -21.13 6.22 -22.75
CA ALA A 752 -21.63 5.33 -23.79
C ALA A 752 -21.89 6.05 -25.12
N LEU A 753 -22.44 7.26 -25.07
CA LEU A 753 -22.69 8.07 -26.28
C LEU A 753 -21.41 8.67 -26.87
N MET A 754 -20.43 9.04 -26.02
CA MET A 754 -19.12 9.45 -26.51
C MET A 754 -18.44 8.36 -27.33
N VAL A 755 -18.54 7.11 -26.90
CA VAL A 755 -18.00 5.96 -27.66
C VAL A 755 -18.79 5.70 -28.95
N LYS A 756 -20.13 5.76 -28.88
CA LYS A 756 -20.96 5.62 -30.07
C LYS A 756 -20.76 6.76 -31.09
N GLY A 757 -20.49 7.96 -30.64
CA GLY A 757 -20.27 9.15 -31.46
C GLY A 757 -18.82 9.40 -31.86
N ILE A 758 -17.89 8.53 -31.46
CA ILE A 758 -16.47 8.68 -31.76
C ILE A 758 -16.23 8.39 -33.26
N LYS A 759 -15.44 9.23 -33.86
CA LYS A 759 -14.95 9.04 -35.23
C LYS A 759 -13.47 9.27 -35.26
N TYR A 760 -12.74 8.27 -35.69
CA TYR A 760 -11.30 8.38 -35.89
C TYR A 760 -11.00 8.86 -37.30
N LYS A 761 -9.94 9.64 -37.44
CA LYS A 761 -9.35 10.05 -38.73
C LYS A 761 -7.85 9.88 -38.64
N THR A 762 -7.26 9.30 -39.67
CA THR A 762 -5.81 9.26 -39.82
C THR A 762 -5.22 10.65 -39.89
N ILE A 763 -4.13 10.88 -39.25
CA ILE A 763 -3.39 12.13 -39.35
C ILE A 763 -2.42 11.98 -40.53
N ASN A 764 -2.70 12.68 -41.63
CA ASN A 764 -1.86 12.61 -42.82
C ASN A 764 -0.39 12.93 -42.53
N GLY A 765 0.49 12.03 -42.95
CA GLY A 765 1.93 12.17 -42.76
C GLY A 765 2.44 11.82 -41.33
N ARG A 766 1.57 11.37 -40.40
CA ARG A 766 1.98 10.88 -39.08
C ARG A 766 1.78 9.39 -38.94
N GLN A 767 2.89 8.70 -38.77
CA GLN A 767 2.92 7.27 -38.51
C GLN A 767 3.72 7.00 -37.21
N TYR A 768 3.48 5.85 -36.62
CA TYR A 768 4.39 5.34 -35.60
C TYR A 768 5.69 4.91 -36.27
N GLU A 769 6.80 5.34 -35.73
CA GLU A 769 8.12 5.02 -36.32
C GLU A 769 8.55 3.60 -35.93
N MET A 770 9.30 2.97 -36.82
CA MET A 770 9.92 1.66 -36.57
C MET A 770 10.88 1.67 -35.36
N SER A 771 11.43 2.82 -35.05
CA SER A 771 12.29 3.05 -33.88
C SER A 771 11.63 2.63 -32.53
N LEU A 772 10.30 2.48 -32.51
CA LEU A 772 9.58 1.91 -31.34
C LEU A 772 10.04 0.49 -30.99
N PHE A 773 10.52 -0.28 -31.97
CA PHE A 773 11.02 -1.66 -31.81
C PHE A 773 12.54 -1.76 -31.78
N ASP A 774 13.26 -0.70 -32.11
CA ASP A 774 14.73 -0.71 -32.22
C ASP A 774 15.38 -0.30 -30.89
N GLU A 775 14.59 0.10 -29.89
CA GLU A 775 15.11 0.49 -28.58
C GLU A 775 15.57 -0.76 -27.82
N GLU A 776 16.86 -0.81 -27.50
CA GLU A 776 17.42 -1.85 -26.67
C GLU A 776 16.94 -1.68 -25.23
N LEU A 777 16.18 -2.65 -24.72
CA LEU A 777 15.58 -2.61 -23.41
C LEU A 777 16.26 -3.61 -22.48
N GLU A 778 16.58 -3.18 -21.27
CA GLU A 778 16.98 -4.08 -20.20
C GLU A 778 15.74 -4.48 -19.39
N THR A 779 15.49 -5.77 -19.26
CA THR A 779 14.37 -6.33 -18.49
C THR A 779 14.80 -7.52 -17.66
N TYR A 780 13.94 -7.99 -16.77
CA TYR A 780 14.19 -9.21 -16.01
C TYR A 780 13.92 -10.46 -16.86
N LEU A 781 14.74 -11.49 -16.70
CA LEU A 781 14.52 -12.78 -17.37
C LEU A 781 13.16 -13.38 -17.07
N SER A 782 12.60 -13.14 -15.87
CA SER A 782 11.25 -13.55 -15.50
C SER A 782 10.12 -12.75 -16.19
N SER A 783 10.44 -11.74 -16.98
CA SER A 783 9.48 -10.94 -17.75
C SER A 783 9.57 -11.23 -19.25
N VAL A 784 10.14 -12.37 -19.63
CA VAL A 784 10.18 -12.84 -21.00
C VAL A 784 9.58 -14.24 -21.08
N TYR A 785 8.96 -14.53 -22.21
CA TYR A 785 8.51 -15.88 -22.59
C TYR A 785 9.28 -16.31 -23.84
N PRO A 786 9.90 -17.50 -23.91
CA PRO A 786 9.95 -18.53 -22.88
C PRO A 786 10.86 -18.12 -21.71
N PRO A 787 10.67 -18.68 -20.51
CA PRO A 787 11.60 -18.50 -19.39
C PRO A 787 12.96 -19.09 -19.74
N ALA A 788 14.04 -18.41 -19.35
CA ALA A 788 15.42 -18.79 -19.71
C ALA A 788 15.86 -20.19 -19.23
N ASN A 789 15.12 -20.82 -18.31
CA ASN A 789 15.45 -22.12 -17.71
C ASN A 789 14.45 -23.23 -18.08
N ASP A 790 13.57 -22.99 -19.03
CA ASP A 790 12.60 -23.99 -19.46
C ASP A 790 13.21 -24.82 -20.59
N ASP A 791 13.25 -26.15 -20.43
CA ASP A 791 13.56 -27.11 -21.49
C ASP A 791 12.43 -27.12 -22.56
N LEU A 792 12.09 -25.92 -23.08
CA LEU A 792 11.10 -25.80 -24.13
C LEU A 792 11.65 -26.47 -25.38
N THR A 793 11.06 -27.61 -25.69
CA THR A 793 11.33 -28.33 -26.94
C THR A 793 10.86 -27.59 -28.18
N THR A 794 10.11 -26.49 -28.02
CA THR A 794 9.58 -25.66 -29.12
C THR A 794 10.10 -24.23 -28.99
N PRO A 795 11.08 -23.80 -29.81
CA PRO A 795 11.55 -22.42 -29.80
C PRO A 795 10.47 -21.46 -30.27
N VAL A 796 10.39 -20.29 -29.63
CA VAL A 796 9.53 -19.18 -30.07
C VAL A 796 10.18 -18.51 -31.27
N ASP A 797 9.99 -19.02 -32.47
CA ASP A 797 10.65 -18.54 -33.70
C ASP A 797 9.83 -17.47 -34.45
N LYS A 798 8.50 -17.45 -34.28
CA LYS A 798 7.55 -16.62 -35.03
C LYS A 798 7.34 -15.22 -34.43
N THR A 799 8.36 -14.62 -33.82
CA THR A 799 8.24 -13.33 -33.15
C THR A 799 9.38 -12.35 -33.46
N LEU A 800 9.25 -11.12 -32.94
CA LEU A 800 10.08 -9.96 -33.30
C LEU A 800 11.34 -9.80 -32.44
N LEU A 801 11.29 -10.25 -31.18
CA LEU A 801 12.32 -9.90 -30.21
C LEU A 801 13.23 -11.09 -29.89
N GLN A 802 14.46 -10.77 -29.49
CA GLN A 802 15.38 -11.71 -28.86
C GLN A 802 15.88 -11.16 -27.53
N ALA A 803 16.07 -12.04 -26.57
CA ALA A 803 16.67 -11.77 -25.27
C ALA A 803 18.11 -12.27 -25.25
N GLN A 804 19.02 -11.43 -24.80
CA GLN A 804 20.38 -11.78 -24.45
C GLN A 804 20.52 -11.68 -22.94
N PRO A 805 20.62 -12.79 -22.20
CA PRO A 805 20.95 -12.74 -20.78
C PRO A 805 22.26 -11.98 -20.56
N VAL A 806 22.30 -11.18 -19.50
CA VAL A 806 23.47 -10.36 -19.18
C VAL A 806 23.80 -10.48 -17.70
N ASP A 807 25.09 -10.40 -17.39
CA ASP A 807 25.59 -10.30 -16.01
C ASP A 807 25.44 -8.89 -15.43
N GLU A 808 25.94 -8.69 -14.23
CA GLU A 808 25.91 -7.40 -13.53
C GLU A 808 26.74 -6.31 -14.22
N GLN A 809 27.75 -6.67 -14.99
CA GLN A 809 28.55 -5.78 -15.78
C GLN A 809 27.95 -5.52 -17.17
N LYS A 810 26.76 -6.08 -17.42
CA LYS A 810 26.02 -6.06 -18.70
C LYS A 810 26.75 -6.79 -19.83
N ALA A 811 27.62 -7.71 -19.47
CA ALA A 811 28.24 -8.61 -20.45
C ALA A 811 27.29 -9.78 -20.77
N PRO A 812 27.22 -10.26 -22.01
CA PRO A 812 26.41 -11.39 -22.39
C PRO A 812 26.77 -12.66 -21.61
N VAL A 813 25.75 -13.36 -21.11
CA VAL A 813 25.87 -14.67 -20.43
C VAL A 813 24.98 -15.67 -21.15
N GLY A 814 25.56 -16.74 -21.67
CA GLY A 814 24.85 -17.73 -22.48
C GLY A 814 24.39 -17.23 -23.85
N ASP A 815 23.59 -18.02 -24.52
CA ASP A 815 23.11 -17.72 -25.87
C ASP A 815 21.89 -16.80 -25.87
N ALA A 816 21.75 -15.99 -26.92
CA ALA A 816 20.55 -15.21 -27.15
C ALA A 816 19.42 -16.12 -27.65
N PHE A 817 18.21 -15.92 -27.16
CA PHE A 817 17.05 -16.69 -27.57
C PHE A 817 15.90 -15.78 -27.98
N THR A 818 15.05 -16.29 -28.88
CA THR A 818 13.88 -15.54 -29.35
C THR A 818 12.80 -15.52 -28.27
N CYS A 819 12.18 -14.36 -28.05
CA CYS A 819 11.26 -14.16 -26.93
C CYS A 819 10.18 -13.13 -27.23
N VAL A 820 9.17 -13.08 -26.37
CA VAL A 820 8.23 -11.97 -26.22
C VAL A 820 8.26 -11.46 -24.79
N LEU A 821 7.92 -10.18 -24.60
CA LEU A 821 7.74 -9.62 -23.27
C LEU A 821 6.40 -10.11 -22.69
N SER A 822 6.43 -10.61 -21.46
CA SER A 822 5.26 -11.10 -20.74
C SER A 822 5.17 -10.41 -19.38
N GLU A 823 4.03 -9.75 -19.13
CA GLU A 823 3.76 -9.05 -17.88
C GLU A 823 2.77 -9.81 -16.98
N SER A 824 2.13 -10.86 -17.50
CA SER A 824 1.13 -11.66 -16.80
C SER A 824 1.13 -13.11 -17.28
N ASP A 825 0.54 -14.01 -16.47
CA ASP A 825 0.36 -15.42 -16.83
C ASP A 825 -0.54 -15.57 -18.07
N THR A 826 -1.52 -14.67 -18.24
CA THR A 826 -2.37 -14.61 -19.44
C THR A 826 -1.55 -14.31 -20.69
N ASP A 827 -0.60 -13.37 -20.60
CA ASP A 827 0.31 -13.06 -21.71
C ASP A 827 1.21 -14.24 -22.06
N SER A 828 1.77 -14.90 -21.03
CA SER A 828 2.63 -16.09 -21.21
C SER A 828 1.84 -17.23 -21.89
N GLN A 829 0.62 -17.48 -21.43
CA GLN A 829 -0.22 -18.51 -22.00
C GLN A 829 -0.62 -18.20 -23.46
N PHE A 830 -1.00 -16.94 -23.74
CA PHE A 830 -1.31 -16.51 -25.09
C PHE A 830 -0.10 -16.63 -26.03
N ALA A 831 1.08 -16.24 -25.55
CA ALA A 831 2.34 -16.40 -26.30
C ALA A 831 2.67 -17.87 -26.55
N HIS A 832 2.45 -18.74 -25.57
CA HIS A 832 2.59 -20.19 -25.72
C HIS A 832 1.66 -20.73 -26.82
N ASP A 833 0.38 -20.39 -26.73
CA ASP A 833 -0.62 -20.84 -27.70
C ASP A 833 -0.27 -20.37 -29.12
N CYS A 834 0.16 -19.11 -29.28
CA CYS A 834 0.64 -18.57 -30.56
C CYS A 834 1.89 -19.31 -31.08
N THR A 835 2.76 -19.78 -30.20
CA THR A 835 3.99 -20.47 -30.59
C THR A 835 3.69 -21.86 -31.16
N VAL A 836 2.82 -22.61 -30.50
CA VAL A 836 2.53 -24.01 -30.85
C VAL A 836 1.53 -24.15 -32.00
N ASP A 837 0.69 -23.15 -32.25
CA ASP A 837 -0.32 -23.22 -33.31
C ASP A 837 0.30 -22.96 -34.69
N GLU A 838 0.19 -23.93 -35.59
CA GLU A 838 0.75 -23.84 -36.95
C GLU A 838 0.09 -22.78 -37.83
N ARG A 839 -1.13 -22.38 -37.52
CA ARG A 839 -1.86 -21.31 -38.23
C ARG A 839 -1.31 -19.92 -37.94
N VAL A 840 -0.68 -19.76 -36.80
CA VAL A 840 0.03 -18.50 -36.46
C VAL A 840 1.35 -18.47 -37.22
N LYS A 841 1.47 -17.50 -38.12
CA LYS A 841 2.71 -17.31 -38.91
C LYS A 841 3.65 -16.29 -38.27
N PHE A 842 3.12 -15.26 -37.60
CA PHE A 842 3.91 -14.25 -36.95
C PHE A 842 3.10 -13.54 -35.86
N PHE A 843 3.72 -13.24 -34.73
CA PHE A 843 3.07 -12.47 -33.68
C PHE A 843 4.08 -11.67 -32.86
N PHE A 844 3.65 -10.57 -32.27
CA PHE A 844 4.48 -9.77 -31.36
C PHE A 844 3.65 -8.92 -30.43
N LYS A 845 4.20 -8.60 -29.27
CA LYS A 845 3.59 -7.65 -28.34
C LYS A 845 3.84 -6.23 -28.79
N LEU A 846 2.79 -5.40 -28.79
CA LEU A 846 2.89 -4.00 -29.15
C LEU A 846 3.63 -3.21 -28.05
N PRO A 847 4.60 -2.36 -28.42
CA PRO A 847 5.37 -1.63 -27.42
C PRO A 847 4.49 -0.63 -26.65
N GLY A 848 4.80 -0.40 -25.38
CA GLY A 848 4.03 0.49 -24.52
C GLY A 848 3.93 1.96 -24.97
N ARG A 849 4.74 2.36 -25.95
CA ARG A 849 4.67 3.67 -26.61
C ARG A 849 3.67 3.69 -27.79
N PHE A 850 3.20 2.55 -28.21
CA PHE A 850 2.13 2.44 -29.20
C PHE A 850 0.81 2.76 -28.50
N LYS A 851 0.32 3.98 -28.63
CA LYS A 851 -0.86 4.45 -27.87
C LYS A 851 -1.92 5.04 -28.79
N VAL A 852 -3.10 4.47 -28.73
CA VAL A 852 -4.31 5.01 -29.36
C VAL A 852 -4.92 6.06 -28.43
N ALA A 853 -5.17 7.26 -28.93
CA ALA A 853 -5.84 8.31 -28.18
C ALA A 853 -7.35 8.01 -28.07
N THR A 854 -7.90 8.07 -26.85
CA THR A 854 -9.34 7.92 -26.60
C THR A 854 -9.88 9.04 -25.70
N PRO A 855 -11.20 9.30 -25.69
CA PRO A 855 -11.79 10.29 -24.78
C PRO A 855 -11.57 9.97 -23.28
N LEU A 856 -11.20 8.71 -22.97
CA LEU A 856 -10.99 8.20 -21.63
C LEU A 856 -9.49 8.04 -21.28
N GLY A 857 -8.61 8.69 -22.05
CA GLY A 857 -7.16 8.58 -21.95
C GLY A 857 -6.57 7.62 -22.98
N SER A 858 -5.25 7.51 -23.04
CA SER A 858 -4.59 6.63 -24.01
C SER A 858 -4.84 5.16 -23.72
N TYR A 859 -4.89 4.37 -24.80
CA TYR A 859 -5.05 2.93 -24.80
C TYR A 859 -3.89 2.28 -25.54
N ASN A 860 -3.38 1.16 -25.04
CA ASN A 860 -2.32 0.37 -25.67
C ASN A 860 -2.85 -1.06 -25.82
N PRO A 861 -3.07 -1.55 -27.05
CA PRO A 861 -3.42 -2.95 -27.28
C PRO A 861 -2.21 -3.85 -27.03
N ASP A 862 -2.47 -5.13 -26.72
CA ASP A 862 -1.41 -6.06 -26.30
C ASP A 862 -0.65 -6.66 -27.49
N TRP A 863 -1.34 -7.23 -28.47
CA TRP A 863 -0.75 -8.10 -29.48
C TRP A 863 -1.08 -7.74 -30.90
N ALA A 864 -0.15 -8.00 -31.81
CA ALA A 864 -0.37 -8.06 -33.24
C ALA A 864 -0.09 -9.49 -33.71
N VAL A 865 -1.04 -10.13 -34.42
CA VAL A 865 -0.99 -11.55 -34.80
C VAL A 865 -1.33 -11.70 -36.28
N VAL A 866 -0.55 -12.51 -36.98
CA VAL A 866 -0.80 -12.92 -38.38
C VAL A 866 -1.18 -14.40 -38.40
N LEU A 867 -2.40 -14.67 -38.78
CA LEU A 867 -2.93 -16.02 -38.98
C LEU A 867 -3.03 -16.34 -40.49
N GLU A 868 -2.75 -17.56 -40.84
CA GLU A 868 -2.92 -18.07 -42.19
C GLU A 868 -3.56 -19.45 -42.13
N ASN A 869 -4.75 -19.53 -42.64
CA ASN A 869 -5.50 -20.78 -42.87
C ASN A 869 -5.70 -20.94 -44.36
N ASP A 870 -6.93 -20.79 -44.88
CA ASP A 870 -7.17 -20.71 -46.32
C ASP A 870 -6.85 -19.29 -46.87
N GLU A 871 -7.03 -18.26 -46.00
CA GLU A 871 -6.67 -16.88 -46.29
C GLU A 871 -5.83 -16.32 -45.14
N ARG A 872 -5.01 -15.29 -45.45
CA ARG A 872 -4.20 -14.58 -44.44
C ARG A 872 -5.02 -13.50 -43.78
N VAL A 873 -5.15 -13.59 -42.44
CA VAL A 873 -5.91 -12.65 -41.60
C VAL A 873 -5.00 -11.98 -40.60
N TYR A 874 -5.18 -10.67 -40.42
CA TYR A 874 -4.39 -9.86 -39.49
C TYR A 874 -5.26 -9.46 -38.30
N PHE A 875 -4.70 -9.62 -37.09
CA PHE A 875 -5.38 -9.29 -35.83
C PHE A 875 -4.57 -8.33 -34.99
N VAL A 876 -5.29 -7.40 -34.33
CA VAL A 876 -4.81 -6.76 -33.07
C VAL A 876 -5.66 -7.35 -31.96
N ALA A 877 -4.99 -7.94 -30.97
CA ALA A 877 -5.67 -8.61 -29.87
C ALA A 877 -5.38 -7.91 -28.55
N GLU A 878 -6.38 -7.90 -27.69
CA GLU A 878 -6.31 -7.50 -26.29
C GLU A 878 -6.55 -8.72 -25.43
N THR A 879 -5.56 -9.14 -24.64
CA THR A 879 -5.69 -10.30 -23.76
C THR A 879 -6.24 -9.90 -22.41
N LYS A 880 -7.26 -10.62 -21.94
CA LYS A 880 -7.92 -10.37 -20.66
C LYS A 880 -8.18 -11.68 -19.92
N SER A 881 -8.20 -11.61 -18.60
CA SER A 881 -8.60 -12.74 -17.77
C SER A 881 -10.08 -13.13 -17.95
N THR A 882 -10.90 -12.24 -18.51
CA THR A 882 -12.31 -12.47 -18.83
C THR A 882 -12.79 -11.61 -19.99
N THR A 883 -13.60 -12.16 -20.88
CA THR A 883 -14.32 -11.42 -21.94
C THR A 883 -15.69 -10.95 -21.48
N VAL A 884 -16.18 -11.39 -20.34
CA VAL A 884 -17.47 -10.96 -19.78
C VAL A 884 -17.41 -9.50 -19.36
N ARG A 885 -18.09 -8.63 -20.11
CA ARG A 885 -18.07 -7.16 -19.90
C ARG A 885 -18.47 -6.74 -18.48
N ALA A 886 -19.38 -7.47 -17.84
CA ALA A 886 -19.84 -7.19 -16.48
C ALA A 886 -18.73 -7.38 -15.41
N ASN A 887 -17.73 -8.20 -15.72
CA ASN A 887 -16.61 -8.50 -14.82
C ASN A 887 -15.41 -7.57 -15.05
N ARG A 888 -15.51 -6.66 -16.02
CA ARG A 888 -14.48 -5.65 -16.34
C ARG A 888 -14.89 -4.28 -15.83
N ARG A 889 -13.92 -3.41 -15.66
CA ARG A 889 -14.20 -2.00 -15.33
C ARG A 889 -14.94 -1.33 -16.51
N PRO A 890 -15.99 -0.53 -16.26
CA PRO A 890 -16.71 0.17 -17.33
C PRO A 890 -15.80 1.00 -18.24
N ALA A 891 -14.85 1.74 -17.66
CA ALA A 891 -13.89 2.54 -18.42
C ALA A 891 -12.97 1.71 -19.32
N GLU A 892 -12.63 0.49 -18.91
CA GLU A 892 -11.84 -0.44 -19.72
C GLU A 892 -12.61 -0.95 -20.92
N ASN A 893 -13.87 -1.37 -20.72
CA ASN A 893 -14.76 -1.76 -21.79
C ASN A 893 -14.91 -0.65 -22.86
N LEU A 894 -15.03 0.60 -22.39
CA LEU A 894 -15.16 1.76 -23.27
C LEU A 894 -13.88 2.06 -24.05
N LYS A 895 -12.70 1.86 -23.45
CA LYS A 895 -11.40 1.97 -24.16
C LYS A 895 -11.25 0.90 -25.24
N ILE A 896 -11.67 -0.34 -24.94
CA ILE A 896 -11.70 -1.44 -25.91
C ILE A 896 -12.66 -1.11 -27.07
N ASP A 897 -13.83 -0.57 -26.78
CA ASP A 897 -14.76 -0.13 -27.82
C ASP A 897 -14.18 0.98 -28.71
N CYS A 898 -13.46 1.95 -28.11
CA CYS A 898 -12.73 2.98 -28.87
C CYS A 898 -11.63 2.36 -29.76
N ALA A 899 -10.90 1.35 -29.24
CA ALA A 899 -9.88 0.65 -30.01
C ALA A 899 -10.49 -0.09 -31.21
N ARG A 900 -11.65 -0.69 -31.02
CA ARG A 900 -12.40 -1.35 -32.12
C ARG A 900 -12.73 -0.36 -33.24
N GLU A 901 -13.21 0.83 -32.92
CA GLU A 901 -13.47 1.90 -33.88
C GLU A 901 -12.19 2.45 -34.54
N HIS A 902 -11.10 2.52 -33.77
CA HIS A 902 -9.80 2.95 -34.33
C HIS A 902 -9.28 1.95 -35.36
N PHE A 903 -9.26 0.66 -35.06
CA PHE A 903 -8.72 -0.36 -35.95
C PHE A 903 -9.66 -0.71 -37.10
N ALA A 904 -10.95 -0.36 -37.02
CA ALA A 904 -11.88 -0.46 -38.13
C ALA A 904 -11.53 0.45 -39.34
N LEU A 905 -10.62 1.42 -39.15
CA LEU A 905 -10.10 2.24 -40.27
C LEU A 905 -9.18 1.45 -41.22
N ALA A 906 -8.58 0.36 -40.75
CA ALA A 906 -7.71 -0.47 -41.56
C ALA A 906 -8.53 -1.60 -42.18
N ASN A 907 -8.52 -1.62 -43.51
CA ASN A 907 -9.11 -2.74 -44.25
C ASN A 907 -8.33 -4.03 -43.98
N ASP A 908 -9.02 -5.15 -43.86
CA ASP A 908 -8.46 -6.49 -43.62
C ASP A 908 -7.68 -6.64 -42.31
N LEU A 909 -7.99 -5.83 -41.27
CA LEU A 909 -7.51 -5.94 -39.92
C LEU A 909 -8.68 -6.15 -38.95
N GLN A 910 -8.59 -7.13 -38.09
CA GLN A 910 -9.60 -7.37 -37.05
C GLN A 910 -9.04 -7.01 -35.67
N PHE A 911 -9.84 -6.34 -34.90
CA PHE A 911 -9.55 -6.11 -33.46
C PHE A 911 -10.47 -6.97 -32.61
N LYS A 912 -9.90 -7.80 -31.72
CA LYS A 912 -10.66 -8.66 -30.82
C LYS A 912 -10.09 -8.57 -29.39
N ASP A 913 -10.98 -8.58 -28.40
CA ASP A 913 -10.65 -8.80 -27.00
C ASP A 913 -10.93 -10.26 -26.66
N VAL A 914 -9.91 -10.96 -26.17
CA VAL A 914 -9.90 -12.42 -26.03
C VAL A 914 -9.29 -12.88 -24.71
N THR A 915 -9.66 -14.08 -24.25
CA THR A 915 -9.00 -14.77 -23.14
C THR A 915 -7.98 -15.80 -23.64
N SER A 916 -8.09 -16.24 -24.89
CA SER A 916 -7.22 -17.26 -25.48
C SER A 916 -7.12 -17.09 -26.99
N LEU A 917 -6.13 -17.76 -27.59
CA LEU A 917 -5.95 -17.78 -29.04
C LEU A 917 -7.16 -18.40 -29.77
N ASN A 918 -7.84 -19.38 -29.18
CA ASN A 918 -9.01 -20.01 -29.77
C ASN A 918 -10.17 -19.03 -29.97
N GLU A 919 -10.36 -18.08 -29.09
CA GLU A 919 -11.37 -17.01 -29.25
C GLU A 919 -11.00 -16.03 -30.37
N LEU A 920 -9.70 -15.85 -30.64
CA LEU A 920 -9.24 -15.02 -31.74
C LEU A 920 -9.62 -15.63 -33.09
N MET A 921 -9.60 -16.94 -33.15
CA MET A 921 -9.84 -17.72 -34.40
C MET A 921 -11.32 -18.05 -34.68
N GLY A 922 -12.17 -18.02 -33.65
CA GLY A 922 -13.64 -18.20 -33.78
C GLY A 922 -14.31 -16.88 -33.98
#